data_e84b89814e1113f06f0fd4b3a6a30aa2
#
_entry.id   e84b89814e1113f06f0fd4b3a6a30aa2
#
_cell.length_a   1.000
_cell.length_b   1.000
_cell.length_c   1.000
_cell.angle_alpha   90.00
_cell.angle_beta   90.00
_cell.angle_gamma   90.00
#
_symmetry.space_group_name_H-M   'P 1'
#
loop_
_entity.id
_entity.type
_entity.pdbx_description
1 polymer ?
#
loop_
_entity_poly.entity_id
_entity_poly.type
_entity_poly.pdbx_seq_one_letter_code
_entity_poly.pdbx_strand_id
1 'polypeptide(L)'
;TDANARLPALRALTVLSVFAAVGAVWSGLKGRMLPLTAGLIGVIGGGIVIGQMYPSFSQRVRVQPNELERETQYIEYNMRFTRMAFGLDGLERREFAYSATDPVDWQDGAAQFEGLPLWSSAALLKTYDAVDAGYTYYSFPGVSIDRYDGVDGVAPVALAVREVNTSAIPDPNWQNRHLRLPYIAGRGAVASAASTKTPEGRPDMFLYAIPTEFAEGVAPEELRLSEAPVFISSSRTRTNQQYVVLNPDVEADSTELAQTFYGGGEEGVDYPRGIRLSSLLRKLALAWHFRDANLLLASELTDSSRLLFRRSVIERVTWITGGLLRFPEVPYAVVHEGHVVWVLEGFTGTRWFPLSSAFELTPRRPIRYARNSAKVTVDAKTGEVRFYVVDPDDPLLQTYQRGFPGLFRPLDEMPEGLRRHLRYPQSMMTLQATVLRHYHQETAAQFHRQQDVWDHARELEREDSEVRYAPEYGIYRAPGDEEPSFLLTTVFVPAGRQNLAAILVARNDPGRYGELTLFQVPREDLVQGPRQIEALVEQDPTISEQFSLWRQGGSDVWTGHLHVVPAGKAILYVEPVFLAANDDAIPELQRFVVSDGRRVSMQPTLSAAILELSQTEGQSGAAVALPTQPGTEIGPDRGGWPVEALDLLDEAERRLRSGDYQGFGEALAELRELLNRLNATGGTGA
;
A
#
# COMPACT_ATOMS: atom_id res chain seq x y z
N THR A 1 -27.37 9.00 23.45
CA THR A 1 -27.34 10.23 24.28
C THR A 1 -27.47 11.48 23.45
N ASP A 2 -26.75 11.65 22.34
CA ASP A 2 -26.72 12.89 21.53
C ASP A 2 -28.10 13.25 20.95
N ALA A 3 -28.80 12.30 20.34
CA ALA A 3 -30.11 12.54 19.75
C ALA A 3 -31.22 12.81 20.77
N ASN A 4 -31.24 12.07 21.89
CA ASN A 4 -32.37 12.05 22.83
C ASN A 4 -32.17 12.88 24.12
N ALA A 5 -30.93 13.34 24.38
CA ALA A 5 -30.64 14.20 25.52
C ALA A 5 -29.95 15.51 25.12
N ARG A 6 -28.85 15.44 24.34
CA ARG A 6 -28.08 16.62 23.99
C ARG A 6 -28.77 17.55 22.99
N LEU A 7 -29.40 16.99 21.95
CA LEU A 7 -30.13 17.78 20.97
C LEU A 7 -31.36 18.50 21.58
N PRO A 8 -32.24 17.84 22.37
CA PRO A 8 -33.29 18.52 23.11
C PRO A 8 -32.77 19.59 24.09
N ALA A 9 -31.66 19.29 24.79
CA ALA A 9 -30.99 20.23 25.68
C ALA A 9 -30.54 21.49 24.93
N LEU A 10 -29.90 21.34 23.76
CA LEU A 10 -29.47 22.45 22.92
C LEU A 10 -30.66 23.28 22.39
N ARG A 11 -31.77 22.63 22.00
CA ARG A 11 -33.00 23.33 21.61
C ARG A 11 -33.56 24.15 22.76
N ALA A 12 -33.59 23.59 23.98
CA ALA A 12 -34.03 24.33 25.18
C ALA A 12 -33.13 25.53 25.49
N LEU A 13 -31.79 25.34 25.36
CA LEU A 13 -30.82 26.43 25.53
C LEU A 13 -30.97 27.53 24.47
N THR A 14 -31.26 27.15 23.23
CA THR A 14 -31.56 28.13 22.16
C THR A 14 -32.76 29.00 22.52
N VAL A 15 -33.87 28.40 22.98
CA VAL A 15 -35.03 29.14 23.44
C VAL A 15 -34.69 30.05 24.62
N LEU A 16 -33.93 29.53 25.61
CA LEU A 16 -33.50 30.32 26.76
C LEU A 16 -32.61 31.51 26.35
N SER A 17 -31.70 31.30 25.38
CA SER A 17 -30.89 32.37 24.85
C SER A 17 -31.66 33.48 24.13
N VAL A 18 -32.73 33.11 23.40
CA VAL A 18 -33.63 34.07 22.80
C VAL A 18 -34.33 34.92 23.87
N PHE A 19 -34.87 34.29 24.95
CA PHE A 19 -35.47 35.04 26.05
C PHE A 19 -34.47 35.95 26.76
N ALA A 20 -33.23 35.48 26.98
CA ALA A 20 -32.19 36.28 27.55
C ALA A 20 -31.82 37.50 26.64
N ALA A 21 -31.77 37.30 25.32
CA ALA A 21 -31.52 38.38 24.37
C ALA A 21 -32.64 39.44 24.41
N VAL A 22 -33.91 39.00 24.41
CA VAL A 22 -35.08 39.92 24.56
C VAL A 22 -35.00 40.67 25.90
N GLY A 23 -34.68 39.99 27.00
CA GLY A 23 -34.49 40.58 28.31
C GLY A 23 -33.35 41.62 28.35
N ALA A 24 -32.27 41.33 27.63
CA ALA A 24 -31.13 42.28 27.51
C ALA A 24 -31.52 43.57 26.74
N VAL A 25 -32.24 43.42 25.63
CA VAL A 25 -32.75 44.57 24.86
C VAL A 25 -33.75 45.40 25.71
N TRP A 26 -34.65 44.72 26.41
CA TRP A 26 -35.61 45.42 27.31
C TRP A 26 -34.92 46.11 28.47
N SER A 27 -33.90 45.50 29.05
CA SER A 27 -33.03 46.10 30.07
C SER A 27 -32.36 47.39 29.58
N GLY A 28 -31.82 47.39 28.35
CA GLY A 28 -31.25 48.57 27.72
C GLY A 28 -32.27 49.70 27.49
N LEU A 29 -33.49 49.36 27.06
CA LEU A 29 -34.58 50.34 26.80
C LEU A 29 -35.15 50.94 28.09
N LYS A 30 -35.21 50.20 29.18
CA LYS A 30 -35.81 50.62 30.46
C LYS A 30 -34.81 51.02 31.52
N GLY A 31 -33.51 50.92 31.26
CA GLY A 31 -32.42 51.23 32.22
C GLY A 31 -32.39 50.33 33.48
N ARG A 32 -33.00 49.11 33.40
CA ARG A 32 -33.09 48.18 34.51
C ARG A 32 -32.13 47.02 34.31
N MET A 33 -31.14 46.82 35.16
CA MET A 33 -30.11 45.77 35.01
C MET A 33 -30.60 44.36 35.37
N LEU A 34 -31.68 44.21 36.13
CA LEU A 34 -32.16 42.92 36.61
C LEU A 34 -32.49 41.91 35.49
N PRO A 35 -33.16 42.26 34.36
CA PRO A 35 -33.43 41.33 33.28
C PRO A 35 -32.15 40.84 32.56
N LEU A 36 -31.16 41.74 32.42
CA LEU A 36 -29.87 41.38 31.81
C LEU A 36 -29.11 40.40 32.67
N THR A 37 -28.99 40.65 33.97
CA THR A 37 -28.26 39.77 34.91
C THR A 37 -28.96 38.41 35.07
N ALA A 38 -30.27 38.42 35.19
CA ALA A 38 -31.07 37.19 35.27
C ALA A 38 -30.98 36.36 33.97
N GLY A 39 -30.98 37.01 32.81
CA GLY A 39 -30.78 36.33 31.50
C GLY A 39 -29.42 35.74 31.39
N LEU A 40 -28.36 36.43 31.79
CA LEU A 40 -26.98 35.95 31.78
C LEU A 40 -26.79 34.75 32.72
N ILE A 41 -27.27 34.84 33.96
CA ILE A 41 -27.23 33.77 34.93
C ILE A 41 -28.04 32.56 34.44
N GLY A 42 -29.23 32.81 33.81
CA GLY A 42 -30.07 31.77 33.23
C GLY A 42 -29.37 31.02 32.11
N VAL A 43 -28.70 31.71 31.20
CA VAL A 43 -27.97 31.05 30.08
C VAL A 43 -26.76 30.28 30.59
N ILE A 44 -25.97 30.85 31.49
CA ILE A 44 -24.80 30.16 32.07
C ILE A 44 -25.26 28.95 32.92
N GLY A 45 -26.17 29.16 33.84
CA GLY A 45 -26.72 28.09 34.68
C GLY A 45 -27.45 27.00 33.88
N GLY A 46 -28.26 27.41 32.90
CA GLY A 46 -28.89 26.51 31.95
C GLY A 46 -27.88 25.73 31.10
N GLY A 47 -26.80 26.39 30.66
CA GLY A 47 -25.69 25.74 29.96
C GLY A 47 -25.03 24.61 30.76
N ILE A 48 -24.83 24.85 32.07
CA ILE A 48 -24.27 23.83 32.97
C ILE A 48 -25.28 22.71 33.26
N VAL A 49 -26.49 23.07 33.67
CA VAL A 49 -27.50 22.08 34.13
C VAL A 49 -28.09 21.33 32.93
N ILE A 50 -28.61 22.04 31.94
CA ILE A 50 -29.30 21.45 30.79
C ILE A 50 -28.29 20.97 29.74
N GLY A 51 -27.21 21.73 29.50
CA GLY A 51 -26.24 21.47 28.46
C GLY A 51 -25.20 20.40 28.81
N GLN A 52 -24.81 20.27 30.09
CA GLN A 52 -23.75 19.35 30.54
C GLN A 52 -24.26 18.29 31.53
N MET A 53 -24.92 18.71 32.62
CA MET A 53 -25.31 17.75 33.68
C MET A 53 -26.41 16.81 33.21
N TYR A 54 -27.45 17.28 32.52
CA TYR A 54 -28.56 16.44 32.03
C TYR A 54 -28.11 15.38 31.03
N PRO A 55 -27.34 15.68 29.96
CA PRO A 55 -26.82 14.65 29.07
C PRO A 55 -25.91 13.65 29.78
N SER A 56 -25.03 14.11 30.70
CA SER A 56 -24.13 13.25 31.48
C SER A 56 -24.91 12.32 32.43
N PHE A 57 -25.92 12.83 33.08
CA PHE A 57 -26.82 12.03 33.94
C PHE A 57 -27.59 11.02 33.09
N SER A 58 -28.17 11.43 31.98
CA SER A 58 -28.87 10.55 31.05
C SER A 58 -27.97 9.42 30.54
N GLN A 59 -26.70 9.73 30.24
CA GLN A 59 -25.69 8.75 29.82
C GLN A 59 -25.49 7.68 30.92
N ARG A 60 -25.21 8.11 32.16
CA ARG A 60 -24.89 7.22 33.25
C ARG A 60 -26.06 6.36 33.71
N VAL A 61 -27.24 6.93 33.76
CA VAL A 61 -28.42 6.27 34.38
C VAL A 61 -29.30 5.53 33.37
N ARG A 62 -29.41 6.07 32.17
CA ARG A 62 -30.30 5.51 31.12
C ARG A 62 -29.60 4.75 30.02
N VAL A 63 -28.40 5.16 29.63
CA VAL A 63 -27.71 4.56 28.47
C VAL A 63 -26.76 3.47 28.93
N GLN A 64 -25.82 3.76 29.82
CA GLN A 64 -24.81 2.79 30.24
C GLN A 64 -25.36 1.43 30.76
N PRO A 65 -26.46 1.36 31.53
CA PRO A 65 -26.97 0.06 32.00
C PRO A 65 -27.54 -0.82 30.89
N ASN A 66 -28.05 -0.21 29.79
CA ASN A 66 -28.66 -0.89 28.64
C ASN A 66 -28.10 -0.32 27.32
N GLU A 67 -26.78 -0.18 27.25
CA GLU A 67 -26.12 0.54 26.18
C GLU A 67 -26.39 -0.11 24.82
N LEU A 68 -26.24 -1.42 24.72
CA LEU A 68 -26.48 -2.15 23.48
C LEU A 68 -27.90 -1.91 22.94
N GLU A 69 -28.93 -2.10 23.78
CA GLU A 69 -30.32 -1.94 23.35
C GLU A 69 -30.64 -0.51 22.83
N ARG A 70 -30.05 0.51 23.50
CA ARG A 70 -30.33 1.92 23.20
C ARG A 70 -29.47 2.49 22.08
N GLU A 71 -28.30 1.93 21.88
CA GLU A 71 -27.34 2.42 20.86
C GLU A 71 -27.34 1.54 19.59
N THR A 72 -28.01 0.36 19.58
CA THR A 72 -28.08 -0.56 18.42
C THR A 72 -28.33 0.15 17.10
N GLN A 73 -29.37 0.98 17.02
CA GLN A 73 -29.73 1.71 15.80
C GLN A 73 -28.59 2.65 15.33
N TYR A 74 -27.90 3.30 16.26
CA TYR A 74 -26.80 4.23 15.94
C TYR A 74 -25.53 3.48 15.56
N ILE A 75 -25.28 2.32 16.15
CA ILE A 75 -24.21 1.41 15.78
C ILE A 75 -24.44 0.90 14.36
N GLU A 76 -25.66 0.46 14.02
CA GLU A 76 -26.01 0.03 12.67
C GLU A 76 -25.85 1.15 11.64
N TYR A 77 -26.26 2.38 11.98
CA TYR A 77 -26.01 3.53 11.11
C TYR A 77 -24.50 3.78 10.94
N ASN A 78 -23.71 3.75 12.01
CA ASN A 78 -22.27 3.93 11.94
C ASN A 78 -21.63 2.84 11.06
N MET A 79 -21.99 1.57 11.26
CA MET A 79 -21.50 0.45 10.46
C MET A 79 -21.84 0.64 8.98
N ARG A 80 -23.11 0.92 8.66
CA ARG A 80 -23.56 1.09 7.29
C ARG A 80 -22.91 2.30 6.63
N PHE A 81 -22.93 3.47 7.28
CA PHE A 81 -22.35 4.70 6.69
C PHE A 81 -20.84 4.63 6.59
N THR A 82 -20.15 3.92 7.50
CA THR A 82 -18.70 3.71 7.38
C THR A 82 -18.38 2.80 6.20
N ARG A 83 -19.08 1.68 6.03
CA ARG A 83 -18.89 0.81 4.85
C ARG A 83 -19.15 1.57 3.54
N MET A 84 -20.26 2.30 3.46
CA MET A 84 -20.59 3.12 2.29
C MET A 84 -19.53 4.18 2.02
N ALA A 85 -19.01 4.84 3.06
CA ALA A 85 -18.03 5.92 2.93
C ALA A 85 -16.70 5.46 2.32
N PHE A 86 -16.34 4.19 2.52
CA PHE A 86 -15.07 3.62 2.06
C PHE A 86 -15.24 2.57 0.95
N GLY A 87 -16.40 2.53 0.26
CA GLY A 87 -16.64 1.64 -0.87
C GLY A 87 -16.74 0.17 -0.51
N LEU A 88 -17.25 -0.14 0.69
CA LEU A 88 -17.42 -1.49 1.20
C LEU A 88 -18.89 -1.95 1.24
N ASP A 89 -19.79 -1.15 0.73
CA ASP A 89 -21.23 -1.45 0.65
C ASP A 89 -21.55 -2.52 -0.40
N GLY A 90 -20.74 -2.61 -1.47
CA GLY A 90 -20.79 -3.66 -2.49
C GLY A 90 -19.86 -4.85 -2.25
N LEU A 91 -19.26 -4.97 -1.05
CA LEU A 91 -18.33 -6.06 -0.74
C LEU A 91 -19.05 -7.41 -0.75
N GLU A 92 -18.68 -8.27 -1.69
CA GLU A 92 -19.14 -9.65 -1.73
C GLU A 92 -18.43 -10.46 -0.65
N ARG A 93 -19.18 -11.30 0.08
CA ARG A 93 -18.64 -12.19 1.11
C ARG A 93 -18.88 -13.61 0.70
N ARG A 94 -17.81 -14.40 0.72
CA ARG A 94 -17.85 -15.83 0.42
C ARG A 94 -17.09 -16.58 1.53
N GLU A 95 -17.59 -17.73 1.89
CA GLU A 95 -16.85 -18.66 2.72
C GLU A 95 -15.84 -19.41 1.85
N PHE A 96 -14.59 -19.48 2.32
CA PHE A 96 -13.56 -20.26 1.65
C PHE A 96 -13.68 -21.72 2.09
N ALA A 97 -14.00 -22.59 1.17
CA ALA A 97 -14.18 -24.03 1.44
C ALA A 97 -12.82 -24.72 1.66
N TYR A 98 -12.13 -24.36 2.75
CA TYR A 98 -10.85 -24.96 3.11
C TYR A 98 -10.99 -26.41 3.50
N SER A 99 -10.06 -27.26 3.10
CA SER A 99 -9.97 -28.65 3.56
C SER A 99 -8.52 -29.01 3.86
N ALA A 100 -8.26 -29.27 5.11
CA ALA A 100 -6.95 -29.72 5.56
C ALA A 100 -6.62 -31.16 5.17
N THR A 101 -7.62 -31.96 4.81
CA THR A 101 -7.52 -33.42 4.55
C THR A 101 -7.53 -33.77 3.08
N ASP A 102 -8.07 -32.91 2.22
CA ASP A 102 -8.07 -33.15 0.79
C ASP A 102 -6.64 -33.01 0.26
N PRO A 103 -6.24 -33.85 -0.72
CA PRO A 103 -4.92 -33.73 -1.34
C PRO A 103 -4.82 -32.38 -2.09
N VAL A 104 -3.63 -31.79 -2.07
CA VAL A 104 -3.36 -30.56 -2.83
C VAL A 104 -3.28 -30.89 -4.31
N ASP A 105 -4.00 -30.16 -5.13
CA ASP A 105 -3.81 -30.20 -6.58
C ASP A 105 -2.56 -29.38 -6.95
N TRP A 106 -1.41 -30.04 -6.96
CA TRP A 106 -0.13 -29.41 -7.27
C TRP A 106 0.00 -28.97 -8.73
N GLN A 107 -0.78 -29.55 -9.64
CA GLN A 107 -0.79 -29.10 -11.03
C GLN A 107 -1.51 -27.75 -11.14
N ASP A 108 -2.63 -27.63 -10.47
CA ASP A 108 -3.35 -26.37 -10.34
C ASP A 108 -2.51 -25.33 -9.60
N GLY A 109 -1.90 -25.71 -8.48
CA GLY A 109 -1.02 -24.84 -7.70
C GLY A 109 0.15 -24.30 -8.51
N ALA A 110 0.81 -25.13 -9.31
CA ALA A 110 1.89 -24.71 -10.20
C ALA A 110 1.43 -23.62 -11.18
N ALA A 111 0.27 -23.84 -11.83
CA ALA A 111 -0.30 -22.87 -12.77
C ALA A 111 -0.67 -21.54 -12.09
N GLN A 112 -1.10 -21.57 -10.82
CA GLN A 112 -1.40 -20.36 -10.04
C GLN A 112 -0.14 -19.53 -9.72
N PHE A 113 1.03 -20.16 -9.64
CA PHE A 113 2.26 -19.49 -9.27
C PHE A 113 2.96 -18.79 -10.45
N GLU A 114 2.71 -19.18 -11.68
CA GLU A 114 3.33 -18.62 -12.89
C GLU A 114 3.06 -17.11 -13.03
N GLY A 115 1.91 -16.66 -12.56
CA GLY A 115 1.49 -15.27 -12.62
C GLY A 115 1.83 -14.43 -11.38
N LEU A 116 2.64 -14.94 -10.43
CA LEU A 116 3.02 -14.19 -9.23
C LEU A 116 4.25 -13.32 -9.50
N PRO A 117 4.26 -12.05 -9.07
CA PRO A 117 5.46 -11.23 -9.10
C PRO A 117 6.39 -11.63 -7.96
N LEU A 118 7.43 -12.37 -8.26
CA LEU A 118 8.39 -12.89 -7.27
C LEU A 118 9.57 -11.96 -7.00
N TRP A 119 9.74 -10.93 -7.83
CA TRP A 119 10.77 -9.91 -7.62
C TRP A 119 10.28 -8.78 -6.74
N SER A 120 11.02 -8.46 -5.67
CA SER A 120 10.73 -7.27 -4.90
C SER A 120 11.17 -6.00 -5.66
N SER A 121 10.37 -4.93 -5.54
CA SER A 121 10.70 -3.64 -6.17
C SER A 121 12.07 -3.11 -5.73
N ALA A 122 12.48 -3.35 -4.50
CA ALA A 122 13.78 -2.92 -3.99
C ALA A 122 14.94 -3.68 -4.64
N ALA A 123 14.82 -4.99 -4.86
CA ALA A 123 15.81 -5.79 -5.56
C ALA A 123 15.93 -5.38 -7.04
N LEU A 124 14.78 -5.16 -7.71
CA LEU A 124 14.76 -4.71 -9.09
C LEU A 124 15.40 -3.33 -9.27
N LEU A 125 15.12 -2.36 -8.39
CA LEU A 125 15.73 -1.04 -8.48
C LEU A 125 17.25 -1.10 -8.39
N LYS A 126 17.82 -1.87 -7.46
CA LYS A 126 19.27 -2.06 -7.36
C LYS A 126 19.86 -2.69 -8.64
N THR A 127 19.15 -3.66 -9.21
CA THR A 127 19.57 -4.31 -10.45
C THR A 127 19.52 -3.33 -11.64
N TYR A 128 18.46 -2.56 -11.77
CA TYR A 128 18.31 -1.60 -12.87
C TYR A 128 19.29 -0.44 -12.78
N ASP A 129 19.53 0.09 -11.58
CA ASP A 129 20.59 1.10 -11.35
C ASP A 129 21.98 0.57 -11.71
N ALA A 130 22.25 -0.71 -11.47
CA ALA A 130 23.52 -1.33 -11.84
C ALA A 130 23.66 -1.55 -13.34
N VAL A 131 22.59 -1.87 -14.06
CA VAL A 131 22.57 -2.00 -15.53
C VAL A 131 22.92 -0.67 -16.18
N ASP A 132 22.45 0.45 -15.63
CA ASP A 132 22.63 1.81 -16.15
C ASP A 132 23.82 2.58 -15.48
N ALA A 133 24.68 1.91 -14.72
CA ALA A 133 25.74 2.55 -13.93
C ALA A 133 26.67 3.49 -14.72
N GLY A 134 26.73 3.36 -16.06
CA GLY A 134 27.48 4.25 -16.94
C GLY A 134 26.90 5.65 -17.08
N TYR A 135 25.64 5.87 -16.68
CA TYR A 135 24.91 7.13 -16.84
C TYR A 135 24.42 7.63 -15.48
N THR A 136 25.33 8.15 -14.68
CA THR A 136 25.06 8.56 -13.28
C THR A 136 23.96 9.60 -13.12
N TYR A 137 23.64 10.35 -14.17
CA TYR A 137 22.58 11.36 -14.20
C TYR A 137 21.18 10.80 -14.53
N TYR A 138 21.06 9.49 -14.76
CA TYR A 138 19.77 8.81 -14.79
C TYR A 138 19.54 8.03 -13.50
N SER A 139 18.29 7.88 -13.14
CA SER A 139 17.86 7.08 -11.98
C SER A 139 16.45 6.57 -12.17
N PHE A 140 16.11 5.52 -11.43
CA PHE A 140 14.78 4.92 -11.42
C PHE A 140 14.07 5.28 -10.09
N PRO A 141 13.07 6.16 -10.10
CA PRO A 141 12.38 6.56 -8.87
C PRO A 141 11.45 5.46 -8.30
N GLY A 142 11.14 4.43 -9.08
CA GLY A 142 10.32 3.31 -8.67
C GLY A 142 10.11 2.28 -9.77
N VAL A 143 9.68 1.08 -9.38
CA VAL A 143 9.28 -0.01 -10.27
C VAL A 143 7.76 -0.17 -10.18
N SER A 144 7.13 -0.34 -11.34
CA SER A 144 5.71 -0.67 -11.45
C SER A 144 5.56 -2.11 -11.91
N ILE A 145 4.79 -2.93 -11.18
CA ILE A 145 4.43 -4.27 -11.63
C ILE A 145 3.04 -4.20 -12.24
N ASP A 146 2.92 -4.69 -13.49
CA ASP A 146 1.65 -4.71 -14.23
C ASP A 146 1.59 -5.95 -15.13
N ARG A 147 0.47 -6.17 -15.78
CA ARG A 147 0.23 -7.26 -16.72
C ARG A 147 0.44 -6.81 -18.15
N TYR A 148 1.07 -7.67 -18.93
CA TYR A 148 1.25 -7.50 -20.37
C TYR A 148 0.99 -8.82 -21.12
N ASP A 149 0.51 -8.75 -22.35
CA ASP A 149 0.31 -9.92 -23.19
C ASP A 149 1.67 -10.43 -23.69
N GLY A 150 2.16 -11.51 -23.09
CA GLY A 150 3.40 -12.20 -23.49
C GLY A 150 3.13 -13.28 -24.52
N VAL A 151 4.20 -14.01 -24.90
CA VAL A 151 4.14 -15.10 -25.89
C VAL A 151 3.25 -16.26 -25.40
N ASP A 152 3.31 -16.56 -24.10
CA ASP A 152 2.61 -17.68 -23.46
C ASP A 152 1.32 -17.26 -22.71
N GLY A 153 0.87 -16.03 -22.92
CA GLY A 153 -0.29 -15.45 -22.25
C GLY A 153 0.04 -14.21 -21.44
N VAL A 154 -0.89 -13.79 -20.58
CA VAL A 154 -0.73 -12.62 -19.74
C VAL A 154 0.30 -12.89 -18.63
N ALA A 155 1.35 -12.07 -18.56
CA ALA A 155 2.42 -12.22 -17.60
C ALA A 155 2.67 -10.93 -16.78
N PRO A 156 3.12 -11.04 -15.53
CA PRO A 156 3.51 -9.88 -14.74
C PRO A 156 4.87 -9.35 -15.22
N VAL A 157 4.90 -8.06 -15.51
CA VAL A 157 6.09 -7.32 -15.96
C VAL A 157 6.41 -6.22 -14.98
N ALA A 158 7.68 -6.10 -14.65
CA ALA A 158 8.23 -5.00 -13.87
C ALA A 158 8.78 -3.94 -14.83
N LEU A 159 8.30 -2.70 -14.71
CA LEU A 159 8.67 -1.57 -15.57
C LEU A 159 9.18 -0.42 -14.71
N ALA A 160 10.33 0.14 -15.06
CA ALA A 160 10.90 1.34 -14.46
C ALA A 160 11.31 2.35 -15.54
N VAL A 161 10.96 3.60 -15.34
CA VAL A 161 11.26 4.67 -16.29
C VAL A 161 12.53 5.39 -15.90
N ARG A 162 13.44 5.63 -16.86
CA ARG A 162 14.66 6.42 -16.64
C ARG A 162 14.33 7.89 -16.54
N GLU A 163 14.52 8.46 -15.37
CA GLU A 163 14.33 9.88 -15.11
C GLU A 163 15.66 10.57 -14.84
N VAL A 164 15.73 11.88 -15.10
CA VAL A 164 16.94 12.64 -14.83
C VAL A 164 17.10 12.91 -13.34
N ASN A 165 18.23 12.51 -12.80
CA ASN A 165 18.71 12.94 -11.49
C ASN A 165 19.54 14.22 -11.62
N THR A 166 18.91 15.37 -11.45
CA THR A 166 19.55 16.68 -11.62
C THR A 166 20.69 16.95 -10.63
N SER A 167 20.78 16.20 -9.53
CA SER A 167 21.86 16.31 -8.55
C SER A 167 23.14 15.60 -8.99
N ALA A 168 23.04 14.66 -9.92
CA ALA A 168 24.14 13.85 -10.43
C ALA A 168 24.60 14.26 -11.85
N ILE A 169 24.12 15.41 -12.36
CA ILE A 169 24.56 15.95 -13.65
C ILE A 169 26.04 16.35 -13.55
N PRO A 170 26.92 15.81 -14.42
CA PRO A 170 28.30 16.28 -14.52
C PRO A 170 28.34 17.77 -14.91
N ASP A 171 29.17 18.56 -14.24
CA ASP A 171 29.25 20.00 -14.43
C ASP A 171 27.86 20.68 -14.51
N PRO A 172 27.19 20.85 -13.36
CA PRO A 172 25.79 21.29 -13.31
C PRO A 172 25.66 22.81 -13.53
N ASN A 173 26.26 23.34 -14.62
CA ASN A 173 26.09 24.72 -15.07
C ASN A 173 24.66 24.97 -15.57
N TRP A 174 24.29 26.21 -15.83
CA TRP A 174 22.95 26.59 -16.24
C TRP A 174 22.51 25.91 -17.57
N GLN A 175 23.40 25.84 -18.55
CA GLN A 175 23.12 25.24 -19.85
C GLN A 175 22.86 23.75 -19.76
N ASN A 176 23.69 23.02 -18.99
CA ASN A 176 23.49 21.60 -18.77
C ASN A 176 22.16 21.33 -18.05
N ARG A 177 21.80 22.13 -17.02
CA ARG A 177 20.58 21.94 -16.28
C ARG A 177 19.31 22.26 -17.04
N HIS A 178 19.36 23.19 -18.00
CA HIS A 178 18.15 23.76 -18.56
C HIS A 178 18.04 23.62 -20.10
N LEU A 179 19.13 23.38 -20.82
CA LEU A 179 19.14 23.39 -22.28
C LEU A 179 19.53 22.07 -22.92
N ARG A 180 20.49 21.33 -22.35
CA ARG A 180 21.05 20.13 -22.97
C ARG A 180 20.18 18.91 -22.79
N LEU A 181 19.75 18.31 -23.90
CA LEU A 181 18.79 17.22 -23.94
C LEU A 181 19.11 16.03 -23.02
N PRO A 182 20.35 15.50 -22.90
CA PRO A 182 20.66 14.39 -22.02
C PRO A 182 20.38 14.65 -20.54
N TYR A 183 20.35 15.93 -20.16
CA TYR A 183 20.17 16.34 -18.76
C TYR A 183 18.79 16.96 -18.46
N ILE A 184 18.01 17.26 -19.51
CA ILE A 184 16.68 17.85 -19.33
C ILE A 184 15.54 16.84 -19.51
N ALA A 185 15.81 15.68 -20.12
CA ALA A 185 14.82 14.61 -20.31
C ALA A 185 15.41 13.25 -19.92
N GLY A 186 14.61 12.41 -19.33
CA GLY A 186 14.90 11.00 -19.15
C GLY A 186 14.82 10.26 -20.50
N ARG A 187 15.27 8.99 -20.55
CA ARG A 187 15.39 8.26 -21.79
C ARG A 187 14.88 6.84 -21.69
N GLY A 188 13.68 6.59 -22.22
CA GLY A 188 13.08 5.26 -22.28
C GLY A 188 12.81 4.66 -20.91
N ALA A 189 12.82 3.34 -20.85
CA ALA A 189 12.53 2.57 -19.67
C ALA A 189 13.37 1.29 -19.63
N VAL A 190 13.38 0.64 -18.47
CA VAL A 190 13.87 -0.73 -18.27
C VAL A 190 12.67 -1.59 -17.87
N ALA A 191 12.58 -2.80 -18.43
CA ALA A 191 11.55 -3.74 -18.06
C ALA A 191 12.10 -5.15 -17.98
N SER A 192 11.52 -5.96 -17.12
CA SER A 192 11.86 -7.38 -16.98
C SER A 192 10.62 -8.21 -16.64
N ALA A 193 10.71 -9.52 -16.80
CA ALA A 193 9.74 -10.42 -16.22
C ALA A 193 9.74 -10.28 -14.69
N ALA A 194 8.55 -10.28 -14.07
CA ALA A 194 8.44 -10.19 -12.62
C ALA A 194 8.32 -11.57 -11.95
N SER A 195 8.01 -12.63 -12.70
CA SER A 195 7.79 -14.00 -12.19
C SER A 195 8.95 -14.97 -12.44
N THR A 196 9.91 -14.62 -13.30
CA THR A 196 11.01 -15.51 -13.70
C THR A 196 12.37 -14.95 -13.36
N LYS A 197 13.42 -15.77 -13.50
CA LYS A 197 14.81 -15.39 -13.33
C LYS A 197 15.70 -16.15 -14.30
N THR A 198 16.85 -15.56 -14.64
CA THR A 198 17.93 -16.24 -15.35
C THR A 198 18.58 -17.33 -14.48
N PRO A 199 19.34 -18.27 -15.05
CA PRO A 199 20.11 -19.26 -14.26
C PRO A 199 21.03 -18.64 -13.22
N GLU A 200 21.53 -17.43 -13.46
CA GLU A 200 22.41 -16.68 -12.56
C GLU A 200 21.63 -15.94 -11.46
N GLY A 201 20.30 -16.04 -11.43
CA GLY A 201 19.47 -15.39 -10.41
C GLY A 201 19.18 -13.90 -10.69
N ARG A 202 19.31 -13.47 -11.94
CA ARG A 202 18.99 -12.10 -12.38
C ARG A 202 17.60 -12.04 -13.02
N PRO A 203 16.94 -10.85 -13.10
CA PRO A 203 15.68 -10.71 -13.82
C PRO A 203 15.88 -10.92 -15.33
N ASP A 204 14.92 -11.57 -15.99
CA ASP A 204 14.88 -11.72 -17.45
C ASP A 204 14.48 -10.37 -18.07
N MET A 205 15.42 -9.70 -18.74
CA MET A 205 15.24 -8.35 -19.23
C MET A 205 14.49 -8.31 -20.55
N PHE A 206 13.49 -7.45 -20.65
CA PHE A 206 12.68 -7.16 -21.84
C PHE A 206 13.12 -5.86 -22.51
N LEU A 207 13.37 -4.82 -21.70
CA LEU A 207 13.92 -3.53 -22.12
C LEU A 207 15.18 -3.23 -21.33
N TYR A 208 16.25 -2.87 -22.03
CA TYR A 208 17.55 -2.60 -21.40
C TYR A 208 18.38 -1.62 -22.27
N ALA A 209 19.55 -1.21 -21.81
CA ALA A 209 20.51 -0.35 -22.48
C ALA A 209 20.03 1.09 -22.80
N ILE A 210 20.94 1.91 -23.33
CA ILE A 210 20.70 3.26 -23.86
C ILE A 210 21.50 3.40 -25.16
N PRO A 211 20.86 3.51 -26.33
CA PRO A 211 19.41 3.52 -26.60
C PRO A 211 18.68 2.27 -26.08
N THR A 212 17.38 2.40 -25.82
CA THR A 212 16.61 1.27 -25.28
C THR A 212 16.54 0.15 -26.33
N GLU A 213 17.07 -1.01 -25.97
CA GLU A 213 16.99 -2.23 -26.75
C GLU A 213 15.77 -3.06 -26.28
N PHE A 214 15.16 -3.77 -27.24
CA PHE A 214 13.98 -4.60 -27.05
C PHE A 214 14.33 -6.07 -27.29
N ALA A 215 13.98 -6.96 -26.35
CA ALA A 215 14.22 -8.41 -26.47
C ALA A 215 13.25 -9.05 -27.46
N GLU A 216 13.61 -9.09 -28.72
CA GLU A 216 12.80 -9.63 -29.81
C GLU A 216 12.37 -11.08 -29.60
N GLY A 217 11.08 -11.37 -29.78
CA GLY A 217 10.50 -12.71 -29.66
C GLY A 217 10.32 -13.23 -28.21
N VAL A 218 10.70 -12.45 -27.20
CA VAL A 218 10.53 -12.79 -25.77
C VAL A 218 9.71 -11.74 -25.07
N ALA A 219 10.02 -10.45 -25.27
CA ALA A 219 9.31 -9.36 -24.64
C ALA A 219 7.91 -9.17 -25.22
N PRO A 220 6.90 -8.79 -24.37
CA PRO A 220 5.61 -8.36 -24.85
C PRO A 220 5.72 -7.20 -25.85
N GLU A 221 5.10 -7.34 -27.04
CA GLU A 221 5.23 -6.34 -28.12
C GLU A 221 4.72 -4.95 -27.68
N GLU A 222 3.80 -4.89 -26.75
CA GLU A 222 3.27 -3.64 -26.20
C GLU A 222 4.32 -2.81 -25.45
N LEU A 223 5.39 -3.44 -24.97
CA LEU A 223 6.51 -2.75 -24.33
C LEU A 223 7.44 -2.05 -25.32
N ARG A 224 7.27 -2.24 -26.64
CA ARG A 224 8.11 -1.60 -27.64
C ARG A 224 8.02 -0.09 -27.53
N LEU A 225 9.12 0.52 -27.12
CA LEU A 225 9.26 1.98 -27.00
C LEU A 225 9.81 2.55 -28.31
N SER A 226 9.16 3.57 -28.83
CA SER A 226 9.83 4.54 -29.71
C SER A 226 10.76 5.36 -28.82
N GLU A 227 11.89 5.85 -29.36
CA GLU A 227 12.84 6.70 -28.61
C GLU A 227 12.21 8.02 -28.15
N ALA A 228 11.26 7.96 -27.21
CA ALA A 228 10.58 9.13 -26.69
C ALA A 228 11.26 9.62 -25.41
N PRO A 229 11.70 10.87 -25.35
CA PRO A 229 12.25 11.45 -24.14
C PRO A 229 11.16 11.61 -23.08
N VAL A 230 11.56 11.43 -21.83
CA VAL A 230 10.71 11.55 -20.65
C VAL A 230 10.92 12.94 -20.04
N PHE A 231 10.08 13.90 -20.38
CA PHE A 231 10.14 15.25 -19.84
C PHE A 231 9.39 15.40 -18.51
N ILE A 232 8.34 14.60 -18.33
CA ILE A 232 7.49 14.63 -17.13
C ILE A 232 7.82 13.41 -16.28
N SER A 233 8.18 13.66 -15.03
CA SER A 233 8.79 12.73 -14.08
C SER A 233 7.82 12.34 -12.98
N SER A 234 7.86 11.08 -12.54
CA SER A 234 7.11 10.61 -11.37
C SER A 234 7.72 11.07 -10.04
N SER A 235 8.99 11.45 -10.06
CA SER A 235 9.75 11.83 -8.86
C SER A 235 9.08 12.96 -8.10
N ARG A 236 9.00 12.78 -6.78
CA ARG A 236 8.52 13.80 -5.82
C ARG A 236 9.62 14.78 -5.38
N THR A 237 10.86 14.56 -5.79
CA THR A 237 11.99 15.41 -5.38
C THR A 237 11.91 16.78 -6.03
N ARG A 238 12.15 17.83 -5.24
CA ARG A 238 12.11 19.24 -5.71
C ARG A 238 13.12 19.55 -6.81
N THR A 239 14.15 18.72 -6.98
CA THR A 239 15.17 18.86 -8.02
C THR A 239 14.61 18.77 -9.43
N ASN A 240 13.53 18.00 -9.63
CA ASN A 240 12.84 17.90 -10.92
C ASN A 240 11.76 18.97 -11.15
N GLN A 241 11.58 19.89 -10.21
CA GLN A 241 10.58 20.97 -10.27
C GLN A 241 11.06 22.20 -11.03
N GLN A 242 12.35 22.25 -11.39
CA GLN A 242 12.89 23.37 -12.17
C GLN A 242 12.37 23.34 -13.59
N TYR A 243 12.39 24.51 -14.23
CA TYR A 243 12.05 24.63 -15.63
C TYR A 243 13.17 24.05 -16.52
N VAL A 244 12.82 23.69 -17.74
CA VAL A 244 13.75 23.39 -18.83
C VAL A 244 13.30 24.17 -20.05
N VAL A 245 14.24 24.43 -20.95
CA VAL A 245 13.97 25.12 -22.21
C VAL A 245 14.07 24.11 -23.37
N LEU A 246 13.03 24.03 -24.13
CA LEU A 246 12.91 23.22 -25.33
C LEU A 246 13.22 24.09 -26.55
N ASN A 247 13.85 23.49 -27.55
CA ASN A 247 14.25 24.16 -28.78
C ASN A 247 15.11 25.43 -28.55
N PRO A 248 16.21 25.33 -27.74
CA PRO A 248 17.19 26.38 -27.66
C PRO A 248 18.07 26.39 -28.94
N ASP A 249 18.74 27.49 -29.21
CA ASP A 249 19.78 27.58 -30.21
C ASP A 249 21.13 27.15 -29.56
N VAL A 250 21.33 25.87 -29.42
CA VAL A 250 22.61 25.29 -28.95
C VAL A 250 23.20 24.50 -30.12
N GLU A 251 24.52 24.58 -30.30
CA GLU A 251 25.21 23.64 -31.16
C GLU A 251 24.77 22.22 -30.78
N ALA A 252 24.14 21.54 -31.75
CA ALA A 252 23.63 20.19 -31.54
C ALA A 252 24.77 19.31 -31.05
N ASP A 253 24.70 18.88 -29.81
CA ASP A 253 25.53 17.76 -29.36
C ASP A 253 25.33 16.66 -30.39
N SER A 254 26.41 16.09 -30.91
CA SER A 254 26.43 15.11 -31.98
C SER A 254 25.80 13.76 -31.62
N THR A 255 24.98 13.72 -30.58
CA THR A 255 24.23 12.55 -30.20
C THR A 255 23.04 12.37 -31.14
N GLU A 256 22.85 11.15 -31.63
CA GLU A 256 21.76 10.73 -32.51
C GLU A 256 20.38 11.21 -32.01
N LEU A 257 20.20 11.26 -30.69
CA LEU A 257 19.00 11.76 -30.02
C LEU A 257 18.81 13.29 -30.20
N ALA A 258 19.87 14.07 -30.08
CA ALA A 258 19.81 15.52 -30.27
C ALA A 258 19.53 15.86 -31.76
N GLN A 259 20.04 15.06 -32.68
CA GLN A 259 19.74 15.19 -34.11
C GLN A 259 18.29 14.83 -34.41
N THR A 260 17.75 13.76 -33.81
CA THR A 260 16.35 13.37 -33.98
C THR A 260 15.41 14.39 -33.35
N PHE A 261 15.79 14.99 -32.22
CA PHE A 261 14.93 15.91 -31.45
C PHE A 261 15.02 17.36 -31.90
N TYR A 262 16.23 17.85 -32.24
CA TYR A 262 16.47 19.24 -32.61
C TYR A 262 16.85 19.43 -34.09
N GLY A 263 17.33 18.36 -34.76
CA GLY A 263 17.81 18.42 -36.14
C GLY A 263 16.73 18.31 -37.23
N GLY A 264 15.56 17.84 -36.85
CA GLY A 264 14.41 17.75 -37.74
C GLY A 264 13.58 19.01 -37.69
N GLY A 265 13.97 20.05 -38.42
CA GLY A 265 13.15 21.25 -38.62
C GLY A 265 11.85 21.01 -39.38
N GLU A 266 11.32 19.79 -39.36
CA GLU A 266 10.07 19.42 -40.01
C GLU A 266 8.90 19.48 -39.01
N GLU A 267 7.82 20.10 -39.47
CA GLU A 267 6.49 20.14 -38.84
C GLU A 267 6.00 18.72 -38.56
N GLY A 268 6.17 18.24 -37.34
CA GLY A 268 5.67 16.90 -36.95
C GLY A 268 6.16 16.33 -35.62
N VAL A 269 7.21 16.89 -35.02
CA VAL A 269 7.64 16.43 -33.70
C VAL A 269 6.75 17.06 -32.62
N ASP A 270 5.98 16.23 -31.92
CA ASP A 270 5.07 16.69 -30.88
C ASP A 270 5.87 17.05 -29.60
N TYR A 271 6.34 18.30 -29.56
CA TYR A 271 7.04 18.84 -28.40
C TYR A 271 6.08 19.10 -27.25
N PRO A 272 6.52 18.93 -25.98
CA PRO A 272 5.73 19.37 -24.82
C PRO A 272 5.24 20.80 -25.02
N ARG A 273 3.99 21.05 -24.68
CA ARG A 273 3.38 22.38 -24.76
C ARG A 273 3.93 23.30 -23.67
N GLY A 274 5.14 23.81 -23.87
CA GLY A 274 5.77 24.84 -23.04
C GLY A 274 5.30 26.26 -23.35
N ILE A 275 5.64 27.21 -22.46
CA ILE A 275 5.38 28.64 -22.68
C ILE A 275 6.40 29.19 -23.68
N ARG A 276 5.96 29.74 -24.82
CA ARG A 276 6.85 30.40 -25.79
C ARG A 276 7.57 31.61 -25.17
N LEU A 277 8.88 31.70 -25.43
CA LEU A 277 9.73 32.79 -24.95
C LEU A 277 9.84 33.96 -25.94
N SER A 278 8.82 34.17 -26.76
CA SER A 278 8.80 35.14 -27.86
C SER A 278 8.59 36.61 -27.44
N SER A 279 8.36 36.90 -26.14
CA SER A 279 8.07 38.26 -25.66
C SER A 279 8.97 38.61 -24.48
N LEU A 280 9.58 39.81 -24.55
CA LEU A 280 10.40 40.34 -23.44
C LEU A 280 9.63 40.34 -22.09
N LEU A 281 8.34 40.69 -22.12
CA LEU A 281 7.50 40.69 -20.91
C LEU A 281 7.34 39.29 -20.33
N ARG A 282 7.18 38.25 -21.17
CA ARG A 282 7.14 36.87 -20.72
C ARG A 282 8.47 36.42 -20.16
N LYS A 283 9.57 36.71 -20.83
CA LYS A 283 10.94 36.42 -20.34
C LYS A 283 11.16 37.11 -18.99
N LEU A 284 10.76 38.36 -18.83
CA LEU A 284 10.86 39.10 -17.55
C LEU A 284 10.02 38.47 -16.43
N ALA A 285 8.76 38.14 -16.73
CA ALA A 285 7.86 37.50 -15.76
C ALA A 285 8.38 36.12 -15.30
N LEU A 286 8.90 35.33 -16.24
CA LEU A 286 9.47 34.00 -15.93
C LEU A 286 10.79 34.09 -15.20
N ALA A 287 11.67 35.04 -15.59
CA ALA A 287 12.92 35.33 -14.91
C ALA A 287 12.66 35.76 -13.43
N TRP A 288 11.64 36.58 -13.24
CA TRP A 288 11.20 36.99 -11.90
C TRP A 288 10.63 35.79 -11.10
N HIS A 289 9.78 34.98 -11.73
CA HIS A 289 9.15 33.83 -11.09
C HIS A 289 10.18 32.78 -10.65
N PHE A 290 11.13 32.44 -11.53
CA PHE A 290 12.18 31.46 -11.26
C PHE A 290 13.41 32.06 -10.58
N ARG A 291 13.47 33.41 -10.43
CA ARG A 291 14.63 34.15 -9.90
C ARG A 291 15.91 33.83 -10.67
N ASP A 292 15.79 33.74 -12.00
CA ASP A 292 16.89 33.37 -12.90
C ASP A 292 17.04 34.38 -14.01
N ALA A 293 18.14 35.16 -13.96
CA ALA A 293 18.44 36.20 -14.93
C ALA A 293 18.85 35.64 -16.31
N ASN A 294 19.28 34.36 -16.36
CA ASN A 294 19.67 33.73 -17.63
C ASN A 294 18.48 33.65 -18.60
N LEU A 295 17.25 33.59 -18.12
CA LEU A 295 16.06 33.67 -18.95
C LEU A 295 15.89 34.97 -19.72
N LEU A 296 16.62 36.03 -19.34
CA LEU A 296 16.67 37.30 -20.07
C LEU A 296 17.94 37.48 -20.89
N LEU A 297 19.06 36.93 -20.40
CA LEU A 297 20.39 37.25 -20.88
C LEU A 297 21.04 36.19 -21.78
N ALA A 298 20.54 34.95 -21.72
CA ALA A 298 21.11 33.85 -22.48
C ALA A 298 20.84 34.01 -23.97
N SER A 299 21.91 33.94 -24.76
CA SER A 299 21.90 34.07 -26.24
C SER A 299 21.21 32.88 -26.91
N GLU A 300 21.20 31.74 -26.27
CA GLU A 300 20.63 30.50 -26.76
C GLU A 300 19.07 30.50 -26.75
N LEU A 301 18.45 31.52 -26.17
CA LEU A 301 16.99 31.64 -26.11
C LEU A 301 16.43 32.43 -27.28
N THR A 302 15.83 31.72 -28.21
CA THR A 302 15.16 32.26 -29.38
C THR A 302 13.67 32.49 -29.18
N ASP A 303 13.00 33.11 -30.14
CA ASP A 303 11.55 33.30 -30.12
C ASP A 303 10.78 31.97 -30.33
N SER A 304 11.44 30.93 -30.85
CA SER A 304 10.92 29.57 -30.99
C SER A 304 11.07 28.75 -29.69
N SER A 305 11.99 29.16 -28.82
CA SER A 305 12.24 28.48 -27.56
C SER A 305 11.00 28.45 -26.66
N ARG A 306 10.78 27.32 -25.95
CA ARG A 306 9.64 27.09 -25.06
C ARG A 306 10.14 26.69 -23.68
N LEU A 307 9.60 27.31 -22.66
CA LEU A 307 9.87 26.96 -21.26
C LEU A 307 8.85 25.93 -20.76
N LEU A 308 9.32 24.77 -20.33
CA LEU A 308 8.54 23.71 -19.70
C LEU A 308 8.81 23.69 -18.20
N PHE A 309 7.78 23.74 -17.39
CA PHE A 309 7.87 23.67 -15.93
C PHE A 309 6.75 22.82 -15.34
N ARG A 310 6.75 22.59 -14.02
CA ARG A 310 5.88 21.60 -13.37
C ARG A 310 6.05 20.24 -14.02
N ARG A 311 7.27 19.77 -14.00
CA ARG A 311 7.66 18.51 -14.61
C ARG A 311 7.34 17.30 -13.74
N SER A 312 7.09 17.48 -12.44
CA SER A 312 6.55 16.41 -11.60
C SER A 312 5.08 16.15 -11.94
N VAL A 313 4.77 14.90 -12.25
CA VAL A 313 3.40 14.41 -12.53
C VAL A 313 2.43 14.84 -11.43
N ILE A 314 2.79 14.59 -10.15
CA ILE A 314 1.93 14.90 -9.01
C ILE A 314 1.73 16.42 -8.86
N GLU A 315 2.78 17.21 -9.02
CA GLU A 315 2.67 18.67 -8.99
C GLU A 315 1.73 19.17 -10.08
N ARG A 316 1.90 18.67 -11.30
CA ARG A 316 1.12 19.05 -12.47
C ARG A 316 -0.37 18.79 -12.28
N VAL A 317 -0.75 17.57 -11.88
CA VAL A 317 -2.16 17.18 -11.67
C VAL A 317 -2.77 17.89 -10.47
N THR A 318 -2.00 18.10 -9.40
CA THR A 318 -2.47 18.83 -8.20
C THR A 318 -2.77 20.30 -8.53
N TRP A 319 -1.98 20.92 -9.38
CA TRP A 319 -2.21 22.29 -9.84
C TRP A 319 -3.47 22.43 -10.68
N ILE A 320 -3.74 21.46 -11.56
CA ILE A 320 -4.95 21.46 -12.40
C ILE A 320 -6.19 21.26 -11.54
N THR A 321 -6.15 20.33 -10.60
CA THR A 321 -7.30 20.01 -9.75
C THR A 321 -7.52 20.98 -8.60
N GLY A 322 -6.53 21.84 -8.25
CA GLY A 322 -6.65 22.78 -7.15
C GLY A 322 -6.98 22.14 -5.80
N GLY A 323 -6.70 20.84 -5.64
CA GLY A 323 -6.99 20.09 -4.42
C GLY A 323 -8.36 19.39 -4.36
N LEU A 324 -9.10 19.36 -5.47
CA LEU A 324 -10.35 18.56 -5.60
C LEU A 324 -10.06 17.07 -5.44
N LEU A 325 -8.95 16.61 -6.02
CA LEU A 325 -8.48 15.23 -5.90
C LEU A 325 -7.21 15.16 -5.03
N ARG A 326 -7.00 13.99 -4.44
CA ARG A 326 -5.80 13.63 -3.68
C ARG A 326 -5.10 12.49 -4.39
N PHE A 327 -3.77 12.51 -4.38
CA PHE A 327 -2.91 11.53 -5.03
C PHE A 327 -1.96 10.91 -3.99
N PRO A 328 -2.43 9.94 -3.17
CA PRO A 328 -1.63 9.35 -2.11
C PRO A 328 -0.54 8.40 -2.63
N GLU A 329 -0.78 7.77 -3.77
CA GLU A 329 0.12 6.79 -4.38
C GLU A 329 1.19 7.42 -5.27
N VAL A 330 2.25 6.65 -5.51
CA VAL A 330 3.24 6.96 -6.54
C VAL A 330 2.62 6.65 -7.90
N PRO A 331 2.78 7.52 -8.91
CA PRO A 331 2.35 7.23 -10.27
C PRO A 331 3.03 5.97 -10.79
N TYR A 332 2.29 5.16 -11.54
CA TYR A 332 2.89 4.03 -12.25
C TYR A 332 2.97 4.31 -13.75
N ALA A 333 3.96 3.69 -14.37
CA ALA A 333 4.20 3.83 -15.80
C ALA A 333 3.48 2.73 -16.58
N VAL A 334 2.99 3.09 -17.77
CA VAL A 334 2.47 2.16 -18.79
C VAL A 334 3.09 2.56 -20.10
N VAL A 335 3.50 1.58 -20.92
CA VAL A 335 3.90 1.84 -22.32
C VAL A 335 2.64 1.77 -23.18
N HIS A 336 2.39 2.84 -23.92
CA HIS A 336 1.25 2.95 -24.81
C HIS A 336 1.63 3.65 -26.10
N GLU A 337 1.38 3.03 -27.23
CA GLU A 337 1.74 3.54 -28.58
C GLU A 337 3.21 3.99 -28.68
N GLY A 338 4.12 3.22 -28.07
CA GLY A 338 5.55 3.51 -28.08
C GLY A 338 6.00 4.63 -27.13
N HIS A 339 5.14 5.11 -26.25
CA HIS A 339 5.41 6.19 -25.30
C HIS A 339 5.15 5.76 -23.86
N VAL A 340 5.84 6.42 -22.94
CA VAL A 340 5.54 6.27 -21.50
C VAL A 340 4.37 7.16 -21.11
N VAL A 341 3.35 6.58 -20.52
CA VAL A 341 2.20 7.27 -19.93
C VAL A 341 2.16 6.99 -18.44
N TRP A 342 2.14 8.05 -17.65
CA TRP A 342 1.94 7.94 -16.20
C TRP A 342 0.46 7.82 -15.89
N VAL A 343 0.11 6.87 -15.04
CA VAL A 343 -1.24 6.71 -14.50
C VAL A 343 -1.23 7.01 -12.99
N LEU A 344 -2.19 7.80 -12.55
CA LEU A 344 -2.34 8.21 -11.15
C LEU A 344 -3.73 7.88 -10.63
N GLU A 345 -3.77 7.58 -9.36
CA GLU A 345 -4.97 7.31 -8.60
C GLU A 345 -5.54 8.61 -8.02
N GLY A 346 -6.69 9.05 -8.50
CA GLY A 346 -7.37 10.26 -8.05
C GLY A 346 -8.46 9.98 -7.01
N PHE A 347 -8.20 10.36 -5.78
CA PHE A 347 -9.12 10.15 -4.66
C PHE A 347 -9.94 11.38 -4.35
N THR A 348 -11.24 11.22 -4.22
CA THR A 348 -12.09 12.16 -3.49
C THR A 348 -12.06 11.83 -2.01
N GLY A 349 -12.29 12.82 -1.17
CA GLY A 349 -12.33 12.55 0.27
C GLY A 349 -12.74 13.77 1.10
N THR A 350 -13.45 13.49 2.19
CA THR A 350 -13.89 14.52 3.14
C THR A 350 -13.85 14.03 4.58
N ARG A 351 -13.64 14.96 5.50
CA ARG A 351 -13.75 14.73 6.94
C ARG A 351 -15.18 14.95 7.49
N TRP A 352 -16.11 15.38 6.67
CA TRP A 352 -17.43 15.84 7.09
C TRP A 352 -18.56 14.84 6.82
N PHE A 353 -18.23 13.64 6.32
CA PHE A 353 -19.24 12.62 6.07
C PHE A 353 -19.92 12.19 7.39
N PRO A 354 -21.25 12.27 7.48
CA PRO A 354 -21.95 12.04 8.74
C PRO A 354 -21.94 10.56 9.14
N LEU A 355 -21.92 10.30 10.43
CA LEU A 355 -22.03 8.97 11.07
C LEU A 355 -20.92 7.96 10.70
N SER A 356 -20.05 8.25 9.77
CA SER A 356 -18.89 7.42 9.46
C SER A 356 -17.78 7.62 10.49
N SER A 357 -17.03 6.59 10.77
CA SER A 357 -15.79 6.66 11.54
C SER A 357 -14.65 7.26 10.72
N ALA A 358 -13.66 7.82 11.42
CA ALA A 358 -12.51 8.47 10.78
C ALA A 358 -11.35 7.49 10.66
N PHE A 359 -10.73 7.47 9.47
CA PHE A 359 -9.54 6.67 9.15
C PHE A 359 -8.49 7.52 8.43
N GLU A 360 -7.25 7.07 8.36
CA GLU A 360 -6.17 7.79 7.70
C GLU A 360 -5.88 7.18 6.33
N LEU A 361 -6.11 7.94 5.27
CA LEU A 361 -5.61 7.63 3.92
C LEU A 361 -4.17 8.14 3.76
N THR A 362 -3.85 9.25 4.42
CA THR A 362 -2.51 9.80 4.50
C THR A 362 -2.18 10.09 5.97
N PRO A 363 -0.94 9.89 6.43
CA PRO A 363 -0.57 10.07 7.83
C PRO A 363 -1.01 11.41 8.42
N ARG A 364 -1.57 11.39 9.63
CA ARG A 364 -2.02 12.56 10.40
C ARG A 364 -3.16 13.37 9.76
N ARG A 365 -3.89 12.81 8.79
CA ARG A 365 -5.03 13.47 8.13
C ARG A 365 -6.24 12.55 8.09
N PRO A 366 -6.96 12.37 9.21
CA PRO A 366 -8.12 11.50 9.25
C PRO A 366 -9.24 12.04 8.35
N ILE A 367 -9.88 11.13 7.63
CA ILE A 367 -11.01 11.36 6.75
C ILE A 367 -12.15 10.43 7.13
N ARG A 368 -13.39 10.84 6.82
CA ARG A 368 -14.60 10.05 7.07
C ARG A 368 -15.24 9.52 5.80
N TYR A 369 -14.65 9.83 4.67
CA TYR A 369 -15.07 9.38 3.35
C TYR A 369 -13.87 9.39 2.41
N ALA A 370 -13.70 8.33 1.66
CA ALA A 370 -12.74 8.23 0.56
C ALA A 370 -13.25 7.30 -0.53
N ARG A 371 -13.07 7.71 -1.77
CA ARG A 371 -13.33 6.89 -2.97
C ARG A 371 -12.18 7.06 -3.97
N ASN A 372 -11.82 6.00 -4.65
CA ASN A 372 -10.96 6.10 -5.84
C ASN A 372 -11.84 6.43 -7.04
N SER A 373 -12.14 7.72 -7.20
CA SER A 373 -13.20 8.18 -8.11
C SER A 373 -12.70 8.51 -9.50
N ALA A 374 -11.39 8.73 -9.66
CA ALA A 374 -10.82 9.11 -10.95
C ALA A 374 -9.47 8.45 -11.21
N LYS A 375 -9.21 8.15 -12.48
CA LYS A 375 -7.86 7.86 -13.01
C LYS A 375 -7.37 9.06 -13.78
N VAL A 376 -6.08 9.33 -13.65
CA VAL A 376 -5.45 10.44 -14.37
C VAL A 376 -4.31 9.89 -15.19
N THR A 377 -4.29 10.20 -16.49
CA THR A 377 -3.17 9.88 -17.36
C THR A 377 -2.37 11.14 -17.67
N VAL A 378 -1.05 11.00 -17.67
CA VAL A 378 -0.12 12.07 -18.03
C VAL A 378 0.90 11.50 -19.00
N ASP A 379 0.90 12.01 -20.22
CA ASP A 379 1.88 11.64 -21.21
C ASP A 379 3.27 12.16 -20.78
N ALA A 380 4.25 11.28 -20.69
CA ALA A 380 5.58 11.60 -20.17
C ALA A 380 6.39 12.49 -21.14
N LYS A 381 6.08 12.46 -22.45
CA LYS A 381 6.72 13.27 -23.50
C LYS A 381 6.05 14.64 -23.61
N THR A 382 4.73 14.68 -23.81
CA THR A 382 3.99 15.92 -24.11
C THR A 382 3.52 16.67 -22.87
N GLY A 383 3.36 15.96 -21.74
CA GLY A 383 2.78 16.48 -20.51
C GLY A 383 1.27 16.71 -20.60
N GLU A 384 0.58 16.12 -21.58
CA GLU A 384 -0.87 16.15 -21.64
C GLU A 384 -1.48 15.42 -20.45
N VAL A 385 -2.51 16.00 -19.86
CA VAL A 385 -3.20 15.44 -18.68
C VAL A 385 -4.66 15.19 -19.04
N ARG A 386 -5.15 13.99 -18.74
CA ARG A 386 -6.56 13.61 -18.90
C ARG A 386 -7.08 12.97 -17.61
N PHE A 387 -8.30 13.36 -17.22
CA PHE A 387 -8.97 12.83 -16.02
C PHE A 387 -10.15 11.98 -16.47
N TYR A 388 -10.22 10.74 -15.96
CA TYR A 388 -11.29 9.78 -16.29
C TYR A 388 -12.07 9.41 -15.04
N VAL A 389 -13.40 9.35 -15.17
CA VAL A 389 -14.31 8.97 -14.09
C VAL A 389 -14.31 7.46 -13.93
N VAL A 390 -13.99 6.97 -12.74
CA VAL A 390 -14.02 5.53 -12.40
C VAL A 390 -15.25 5.20 -11.58
N ASP A 391 -15.58 6.04 -10.59
CA ASP A 391 -16.78 5.90 -9.77
C ASP A 391 -17.78 7.01 -10.12
N PRO A 392 -18.72 6.75 -11.05
CA PRO A 392 -19.71 7.74 -11.47
C PRO A 392 -20.74 8.03 -10.37
N ASP A 393 -20.86 7.18 -9.37
CA ASP A 393 -21.81 7.32 -8.27
C ASP A 393 -21.25 8.13 -7.08
N ASP A 394 -19.97 8.52 -7.13
CA ASP A 394 -19.36 9.37 -6.11
C ASP A 394 -19.98 10.78 -6.12
N PRO A 395 -20.69 11.19 -5.04
CA PRO A 395 -21.37 12.48 -4.99
C PRO A 395 -20.41 13.67 -5.01
N LEU A 396 -19.17 13.51 -4.52
CA LEU A 396 -18.14 14.55 -4.57
C LEU A 396 -17.68 14.75 -6.00
N LEU A 397 -17.36 13.67 -6.72
CA LEU A 397 -16.92 13.74 -8.11
C LEU A 397 -18.04 14.31 -9.02
N GLN A 398 -19.29 13.89 -8.83
CA GLN A 398 -20.45 14.46 -9.54
C GLN A 398 -20.56 15.97 -9.31
N THR A 399 -20.30 16.44 -8.10
CA THR A 399 -20.29 17.87 -7.78
C THR A 399 -19.17 18.59 -8.51
N TYR A 400 -17.98 17.98 -8.56
CA TYR A 400 -16.84 18.55 -9.29
C TYR A 400 -17.08 18.59 -10.80
N GLN A 401 -17.69 17.56 -11.39
CA GLN A 401 -18.07 17.54 -12.81
C GLN A 401 -19.03 18.69 -13.18
N ARG A 402 -19.99 18.98 -12.30
CA ARG A 402 -20.92 20.11 -12.51
C ARG A 402 -20.21 21.46 -12.37
N GLY A 403 -19.27 21.57 -11.43
CA GLY A 403 -18.51 22.80 -11.19
C GLY A 403 -17.43 23.09 -12.24
N PHE A 404 -16.89 22.05 -12.85
CA PHE A 404 -15.80 22.11 -13.84
C PHE A 404 -16.14 21.27 -15.08
N PRO A 405 -17.07 21.75 -15.92
CA PRO A 405 -17.46 21.03 -17.14
C PRO A 405 -16.27 20.79 -18.07
N GLY A 406 -16.12 19.55 -18.53
CA GLY A 406 -15.04 19.16 -19.46
C GLY A 406 -13.70 18.82 -18.80
N LEU A 407 -13.56 18.94 -17.48
CA LEU A 407 -12.36 18.49 -16.78
C LEU A 407 -12.28 16.96 -16.73
N PHE A 408 -13.40 16.31 -16.45
CA PHE A 408 -13.50 14.87 -16.31
C PHE A 408 -14.17 14.24 -17.51
N ARG A 409 -13.61 13.17 -18.04
CA ARG A 409 -14.11 12.37 -19.17
C ARG A 409 -14.70 11.06 -18.67
N PRO A 410 -15.67 10.48 -19.35
CA PRO A 410 -16.10 9.10 -19.09
C PRO A 410 -14.93 8.12 -19.26
N LEU A 411 -14.95 7.00 -18.50
CA LEU A 411 -13.87 6.00 -18.55
C LEU A 411 -13.79 5.30 -19.91
N ASP A 412 -14.89 5.17 -20.63
CA ASP A 412 -14.96 4.57 -21.96
C ASP A 412 -14.27 5.41 -23.06
N GLU A 413 -14.01 6.70 -22.80
CA GLU A 413 -13.16 7.53 -23.66
C GLU A 413 -11.66 7.26 -23.46
N MET A 414 -11.25 6.46 -22.47
CA MET A 414 -9.86 6.07 -22.30
C MET A 414 -9.47 5.06 -23.38
N PRO A 415 -8.31 5.23 -24.06
CA PRO A 415 -7.82 4.25 -25.01
C PRO A 415 -7.77 2.85 -24.40
N GLU A 416 -8.17 1.83 -25.18
CA GLU A 416 -8.23 0.44 -24.72
C GLU A 416 -6.90 -0.05 -24.18
N GLY A 417 -5.79 0.28 -24.88
CA GLY A 417 -4.44 -0.08 -24.44
C GLY A 417 -4.02 0.54 -23.11
N LEU A 418 -4.64 1.65 -22.67
CA LEU A 418 -4.43 2.18 -21.32
C LEU A 418 -5.43 1.59 -20.31
N ARG A 419 -6.67 1.37 -20.76
CA ARG A 419 -7.75 0.90 -19.88
C ARG A 419 -7.48 -0.49 -19.32
N ARG A 420 -6.85 -1.38 -20.07
CA ARG A 420 -6.48 -2.71 -19.61
C ARG A 420 -5.35 -2.72 -18.58
N HIS A 421 -4.58 -1.63 -18.44
CA HIS A 421 -3.54 -1.44 -17.43
C HIS A 421 -4.03 -0.74 -16.17
N LEU A 422 -5.35 -0.50 -16.04
CA LEU A 422 -5.87 0.07 -14.80
C LEU A 422 -5.74 -0.94 -13.65
N ARG A 423 -5.30 -0.44 -12.49
CA ARG A 423 -5.07 -1.22 -11.27
C ARG A 423 -5.93 -0.68 -10.12
N TYR A 424 -6.44 -1.56 -9.28
CA TYR A 424 -7.07 -1.15 -8.03
C TYR A 424 -5.99 -0.63 -7.07
N PRO A 425 -6.18 0.53 -6.42
CA PRO A 425 -5.09 1.16 -5.66
C PRO A 425 -4.72 0.39 -4.39
N GLN A 426 -3.42 0.17 -4.16
CA GLN A 426 -2.93 -0.45 -2.92
C GLN A 426 -3.27 0.37 -1.68
N SER A 427 -3.25 1.71 -1.77
CA SER A 427 -3.63 2.58 -0.66
C SER A 427 -5.12 2.49 -0.32
N MET A 428 -6.00 2.30 -1.34
CA MET A 428 -7.42 2.07 -1.10
C MET A 428 -7.66 0.72 -0.45
N MET A 429 -7.01 -0.33 -0.93
CA MET A 429 -7.07 -1.66 -0.32
C MET A 429 -6.59 -1.62 1.14
N THR A 430 -5.47 -0.97 1.42
CA THR A 430 -4.93 -0.81 2.79
C THR A 430 -5.91 -0.05 3.70
N LEU A 431 -6.53 1.00 3.20
CA LEU A 431 -7.55 1.76 3.92
C LEU A 431 -8.78 0.89 4.21
N GLN A 432 -9.29 0.19 3.20
CA GLN A 432 -10.44 -0.71 3.31
C GLN A 432 -10.15 -1.88 4.26
N ALA A 433 -8.96 -2.46 4.17
CA ALA A 433 -8.51 -3.49 5.11
C ALA A 433 -8.49 -2.94 6.56
N THR A 434 -8.01 -1.70 6.76
CA THR A 434 -8.04 -1.06 8.09
C THR A 434 -9.48 -0.86 8.60
N VAL A 435 -10.41 -0.50 7.72
CA VAL A 435 -11.83 -0.40 8.06
C VAL A 435 -12.40 -1.78 8.41
N LEU A 436 -12.14 -2.78 7.60
CA LEU A 436 -12.67 -4.14 7.76
C LEU A 436 -12.21 -4.82 9.05
N ARG A 437 -11.12 -4.41 9.69
CA ARG A 437 -10.70 -4.97 10.99
C ARG A 437 -11.83 -5.01 12.03
N HIS A 438 -12.71 -4.03 12.02
CA HIS A 438 -13.90 -3.95 12.89
C HIS A 438 -15.20 -4.03 12.11
N TYR A 439 -15.25 -3.43 10.92
CA TYR A 439 -16.49 -3.24 10.15
C TYR A 439 -16.85 -4.43 9.25
N HIS A 440 -16.11 -5.55 9.32
CA HIS A 440 -16.56 -6.81 8.74
C HIS A 440 -17.71 -7.46 9.53
N GLN A 441 -17.83 -7.15 10.83
CA GLN A 441 -18.86 -7.70 11.72
C GLN A 441 -20.27 -7.33 11.22
N GLU A 442 -21.21 -8.28 11.31
CA GLU A 442 -22.52 -8.12 10.69
C GLU A 442 -23.55 -7.46 11.57
N THR A 443 -23.50 -7.73 12.87
CA THR A 443 -24.50 -7.26 13.82
C THR A 443 -23.96 -6.19 14.77
N ALA A 444 -24.84 -5.27 15.19
CA ALA A 444 -24.49 -4.27 16.19
C ALA A 444 -24.04 -4.89 17.51
N ALA A 445 -24.54 -6.07 17.86
CA ALA A 445 -24.17 -6.77 19.10
C ALA A 445 -22.72 -7.29 19.02
N GLN A 446 -22.32 -7.89 17.90
CA GLN A 446 -20.94 -8.33 17.67
C GLN A 446 -19.98 -7.13 17.68
N PHE A 447 -20.35 -6.06 16.95
CA PHE A 447 -19.57 -4.84 16.87
C PHE A 447 -19.38 -4.16 18.24
N HIS A 448 -20.44 -4.03 19.03
CA HIS A 448 -20.39 -3.43 20.36
C HIS A 448 -19.52 -4.23 21.34
N ARG A 449 -19.61 -5.56 21.28
CA ARG A 449 -18.82 -6.45 22.14
C ARG A 449 -17.40 -6.66 21.65
N GLN A 450 -17.05 -6.09 20.49
CA GLN A 450 -15.77 -6.32 19.81
C GLN A 450 -15.43 -7.80 19.66
N GLN A 451 -16.44 -8.62 19.38
CA GLN A 451 -16.29 -10.03 19.11
C GLN A 451 -15.70 -10.19 17.71
N ASP A 452 -14.71 -11.09 17.57
CA ASP A 452 -14.11 -11.37 16.26
C ASP A 452 -13.47 -10.13 15.57
N VAL A 453 -12.70 -9.37 16.30
CA VAL A 453 -11.88 -8.29 15.72
C VAL A 453 -10.73 -8.91 14.96
N TRP A 454 -10.47 -8.37 13.77
CA TRP A 454 -9.30 -8.77 12.96
C TRP A 454 -8.15 -7.79 13.11
N ASP A 455 -6.98 -8.24 12.71
CA ASP A 455 -5.80 -7.41 12.53
C ASP A 455 -5.19 -7.63 11.14
N HIS A 456 -4.32 -6.72 10.72
CA HIS A 456 -3.50 -6.96 9.55
C HIS A 456 -2.53 -8.09 9.83
N ALA A 457 -2.36 -9.01 8.90
CA ALA A 457 -1.26 -9.95 8.96
C ALA A 457 0.08 -9.21 8.97
N ARG A 458 1.12 -9.88 9.37
CA ARG A 458 2.50 -9.41 9.37
C ARG A 458 3.37 -10.37 8.60
N GLU A 459 4.46 -9.87 8.06
CA GLU A 459 5.51 -10.61 7.36
C GLU A 459 6.87 -10.08 7.76
N LEU A 460 7.93 -10.82 7.49
CA LEU A 460 9.30 -10.38 7.69
C LEU A 460 9.78 -9.59 6.47
N GLU A 461 10.30 -8.41 6.68
CA GLU A 461 11.04 -7.67 5.66
C GLU A 461 12.52 -8.08 5.65
N ARG A 462 13.06 -8.32 6.83
CA ARG A 462 14.41 -8.84 7.12
C ARG A 462 14.36 -9.60 8.44
N GLU A 463 15.43 -10.34 8.75
CA GLU A 463 15.53 -11.27 9.87
C GLU A 463 14.84 -10.88 11.18
N ASP A 464 14.88 -9.59 11.57
CA ASP A 464 14.31 -9.07 12.81
C ASP A 464 13.29 -7.93 12.60
N SER A 465 12.86 -7.67 11.35
CA SER A 465 11.99 -6.56 11.03
C SER A 465 10.61 -7.05 10.56
N GLU A 466 9.66 -7.13 11.49
CA GLU A 466 8.27 -7.38 11.13
C GLU A 466 7.60 -6.14 10.56
N VAL A 467 7.04 -6.26 9.37
CA VAL A 467 6.24 -5.24 8.71
C VAL A 467 4.79 -5.68 8.57
N ARG A 468 3.92 -4.74 8.28
CA ARG A 468 2.54 -5.08 7.93
C ARG A 468 2.53 -5.75 6.56
N TYR A 469 1.81 -6.86 6.44
CA TYR A 469 1.54 -7.52 5.17
C TYR A 469 0.91 -6.52 4.19
N ALA A 470 1.62 -6.21 3.13
CA ALA A 470 1.19 -5.25 2.13
C ALA A 470 0.20 -5.89 1.14
N PRO A 471 -0.79 -5.14 0.61
CA PRO A 471 -1.53 -5.62 -0.54
C PRO A 471 -0.61 -5.78 -1.75
N GLU A 472 -0.64 -6.95 -2.40
CA GLU A 472 0.19 -7.25 -3.57
C GLU A 472 -0.64 -7.69 -4.77
N TYR A 473 -0.13 -7.36 -5.97
CA TYR A 473 -0.73 -7.77 -7.22
C TYR A 473 -0.25 -9.17 -7.62
N GLY A 474 -1.09 -9.90 -8.35
CA GLY A 474 -0.73 -11.19 -8.91
C GLY A 474 -1.75 -11.63 -9.95
N ILE A 475 -1.33 -12.48 -10.89
CA ILE A 475 -2.19 -13.06 -11.90
C ILE A 475 -2.44 -14.50 -11.49
N TYR A 476 -3.63 -14.78 -10.98
CA TYR A 476 -4.04 -16.13 -10.57
C TYR A 476 -5.57 -16.20 -10.46
N ARG A 477 -6.10 -17.41 -10.25
CA ARG A 477 -7.53 -17.60 -10.11
C ARG A 477 -7.99 -17.34 -8.69
N ALA A 478 -8.95 -16.43 -8.54
CA ALA A 478 -9.65 -16.31 -7.26
C ALA A 478 -10.54 -17.55 -7.01
N PRO A 479 -10.82 -17.90 -5.74
CA PRO A 479 -11.69 -19.04 -5.44
C PRO A 479 -13.03 -18.97 -6.17
N GLY A 480 -13.33 -20.01 -6.98
CA GLY A 480 -14.53 -20.11 -7.78
C GLY A 480 -14.46 -19.48 -9.17
N ASP A 481 -13.32 -18.94 -9.59
CA ASP A 481 -13.08 -18.50 -10.96
C ASP A 481 -12.48 -19.63 -11.82
N GLU A 482 -12.81 -19.64 -13.11
CA GLU A 482 -12.28 -20.62 -14.07
C GLU A 482 -10.97 -20.15 -14.72
N GLU A 483 -10.81 -18.82 -14.89
CA GLU A 483 -9.66 -18.19 -15.55
C GLU A 483 -8.85 -17.34 -14.58
N PRO A 484 -7.51 -17.24 -14.77
CA PRO A 484 -6.68 -16.33 -13.99
C PRO A 484 -7.04 -14.88 -14.31
N SER A 485 -6.99 -14.04 -13.28
CA SER A 485 -7.27 -12.60 -13.33
C SER A 485 -6.16 -11.84 -12.67
N PHE A 486 -5.95 -10.58 -13.04
CA PHE A 486 -5.04 -9.70 -12.33
C PHE A 486 -5.71 -9.17 -11.06
N LEU A 487 -5.25 -9.65 -9.94
CA LEU A 487 -5.84 -9.42 -8.62
C LEU A 487 -4.93 -8.56 -7.75
N LEU A 488 -5.52 -7.76 -6.88
CA LEU A 488 -4.84 -7.17 -5.73
C LEU A 488 -5.39 -7.86 -4.48
N THR A 489 -4.51 -8.42 -3.65
CA THR A 489 -4.91 -9.19 -2.47
C THR A 489 -4.22 -8.75 -1.21
N THR A 490 -4.92 -8.90 -0.09
CA THR A 490 -4.37 -8.77 1.27
C THR A 490 -5.09 -9.73 2.20
N VAL A 491 -4.46 -10.04 3.32
CA VAL A 491 -4.95 -11.06 4.26
C VAL A 491 -5.15 -10.50 5.66
N PHE A 492 -6.03 -11.15 6.41
CA PHE A 492 -6.36 -10.80 7.80
C PHE A 492 -6.07 -11.96 8.73
N VAL A 493 -5.72 -11.60 9.95
CA VAL A 493 -5.61 -12.54 11.09
C VAL A 493 -6.57 -12.09 12.20
N PRO A 494 -7.07 -12.99 13.06
CA PRO A 494 -7.82 -12.58 14.25
C PRO A 494 -6.92 -11.79 15.19
N ALA A 495 -7.45 -10.77 15.85
CA ALA A 495 -6.67 -9.96 16.79
C ALA A 495 -6.02 -10.81 17.88
N GLY A 496 -4.70 -10.66 18.04
CA GLY A 496 -3.90 -11.43 18.99
C GLY A 496 -3.59 -12.87 18.58
N ARG A 497 -3.84 -13.24 17.31
CA ARG A 497 -3.52 -14.55 16.74
C ARG A 497 -2.82 -14.38 15.40
N GLN A 498 -2.22 -15.45 14.88
CA GLN A 498 -1.50 -15.43 13.61
C GLN A 498 -2.14 -16.31 12.52
N ASN A 499 -3.19 -17.05 12.85
CA ASN A 499 -3.93 -17.86 11.88
C ASN A 499 -4.63 -16.97 10.84
N LEU A 500 -4.77 -17.44 9.62
CA LEU A 500 -5.50 -16.74 8.57
C LEU A 500 -6.99 -16.67 8.90
N ALA A 501 -7.58 -15.48 8.84
CA ALA A 501 -9.01 -15.25 9.06
C ALA A 501 -9.78 -15.00 7.77
N ALA A 502 -9.18 -14.24 6.85
CA ALA A 502 -9.81 -13.90 5.58
C ALA A 502 -8.78 -13.42 4.55
N ILE A 503 -9.18 -13.50 3.30
CA ILE A 503 -8.46 -12.94 2.14
C ILE A 503 -9.38 -11.92 1.47
N LEU A 504 -8.92 -10.67 1.32
CA LEU A 504 -9.61 -9.63 0.57
C LEU A 504 -8.99 -9.53 -0.82
N VAL A 505 -9.83 -9.63 -1.83
CA VAL A 505 -9.45 -9.62 -3.24
C VAL A 505 -10.14 -8.47 -3.94
N ALA A 506 -9.38 -7.67 -4.70
CA ALA A 506 -9.90 -6.69 -5.65
C ALA A 506 -9.53 -7.08 -7.08
N ARG A 507 -10.51 -7.00 -7.99
CA ARG A 507 -10.31 -7.33 -9.40
C ARG A 507 -9.84 -6.11 -10.18
N ASN A 508 -8.94 -6.35 -11.14
CA ASN A 508 -8.37 -5.29 -11.97
C ASN A 508 -8.74 -5.42 -13.45
N ASP A 509 -9.37 -6.53 -13.85
CA ASP A 509 -9.67 -6.78 -15.25
C ASP A 509 -10.78 -5.87 -15.78
N PRO A 510 -10.73 -5.47 -17.07
CA PRO A 510 -11.78 -4.70 -17.70
C PRO A 510 -13.16 -5.36 -17.54
N GLY A 511 -14.16 -4.58 -17.16
CA GLY A 511 -15.52 -5.08 -16.90
C GLY A 511 -15.79 -5.58 -15.48
N ARG A 512 -14.74 -5.94 -14.72
CA ARG A 512 -14.84 -6.35 -13.30
C ARG A 512 -13.98 -5.46 -12.38
N TYR A 513 -13.43 -4.38 -12.91
CA TYR A 513 -12.58 -3.46 -12.17
C TYR A 513 -13.24 -2.94 -10.92
N GLY A 514 -12.56 -3.09 -9.77
CA GLY A 514 -13.03 -2.60 -8.49
C GLY A 514 -14.03 -3.50 -7.77
N GLU A 515 -14.41 -4.66 -8.33
CA GLU A 515 -15.16 -5.68 -7.59
C GLU A 515 -14.31 -6.19 -6.42
N LEU A 516 -14.90 -6.15 -5.22
CA LEU A 516 -14.28 -6.60 -3.99
C LEU A 516 -14.94 -7.89 -3.51
N THR A 517 -14.13 -8.92 -3.24
CA THR A 517 -14.58 -10.17 -2.63
C THR A 517 -13.78 -10.46 -1.36
N LEU A 518 -14.46 -10.77 -0.27
CA LEU A 518 -13.88 -11.18 0.99
C LEU A 518 -14.12 -12.68 1.20
N PHE A 519 -13.08 -13.48 1.08
CA PHE A 519 -13.11 -14.91 1.36
C PHE A 519 -12.79 -15.13 2.84
N GLN A 520 -13.77 -15.63 3.60
CA GLN A 520 -13.62 -15.88 5.03
C GLN A 520 -13.26 -17.35 5.27
N VAL A 521 -12.20 -17.59 6.03
CA VAL A 521 -11.81 -18.92 6.46
C VAL A 521 -12.69 -19.33 7.64
N PRO A 522 -13.29 -20.53 7.65
CA PRO A 522 -14.06 -21.03 8.77
C PRO A 522 -13.23 -21.02 10.06
N ARG A 523 -13.85 -20.66 11.17
CA ARG A 523 -13.13 -20.49 12.46
C ARG A 523 -12.59 -21.78 13.06
N GLU A 524 -13.18 -22.90 12.72
CA GLU A 524 -12.76 -24.23 13.09
C GLU A 524 -11.51 -24.70 12.36
N ASP A 525 -11.21 -24.10 11.20
CA ASP A 525 -10.05 -24.43 10.41
C ASP A 525 -8.86 -23.57 10.84
N LEU A 526 -7.80 -24.24 11.29
CA LEU A 526 -6.56 -23.58 11.71
C LEU A 526 -5.62 -23.40 10.53
N VAL A 527 -5.99 -22.51 9.60
CA VAL A 527 -5.14 -22.15 8.47
C VAL A 527 -4.00 -21.25 8.92
N GLN A 528 -2.79 -21.56 8.50
CA GLN A 528 -1.61 -20.78 8.87
C GLN A 528 -1.64 -19.38 8.22
N GLY A 529 -1.32 -18.35 8.99
CA GLY A 529 -1.11 -17.01 8.43
C GLY A 529 0.36 -16.80 8.03
N PRO A 530 0.67 -15.68 7.35
CA PRO A 530 2.00 -15.44 6.80
C PRO A 530 3.12 -15.63 7.83
N ARG A 531 3.03 -15.00 8.99
CA ARG A 531 4.07 -15.10 10.04
C ARG A 531 4.29 -16.52 10.59
N GLN A 532 3.25 -17.37 10.54
CA GLN A 532 3.38 -18.77 10.94
C GLN A 532 4.12 -19.60 9.87
N ILE A 533 3.92 -19.28 8.59
CA ILE A 533 4.66 -19.92 7.50
C ILE A 533 6.13 -19.53 7.56
N GLU A 534 6.45 -18.27 7.75
CA GLU A 534 7.84 -17.82 7.92
C GLU A 534 8.50 -18.49 9.13
N ALA A 535 7.79 -18.64 10.25
CA ALA A 535 8.31 -19.39 11.39
C ALA A 535 8.53 -20.89 11.05
N LEU A 536 7.69 -21.49 10.22
CA LEU A 536 7.87 -22.86 9.73
C LEU A 536 9.12 -22.97 8.85
N VAL A 537 9.36 -21.99 7.98
CA VAL A 537 10.56 -21.88 7.15
C VAL A 537 11.84 -21.73 8.01
N GLU A 538 11.81 -20.85 9.00
CA GLU A 538 12.93 -20.62 9.92
C GLU A 538 13.26 -21.87 10.78
N GLN A 539 12.24 -22.68 11.10
CA GLN A 539 12.38 -23.90 11.91
C GLN A 539 12.82 -25.12 11.10
N ASP A 540 12.71 -25.08 9.77
CA ASP A 540 13.18 -26.20 8.93
C ASP A 540 14.70 -26.31 9.00
N PRO A 541 15.26 -27.48 9.42
CA PRO A 541 16.69 -27.63 9.62
C PRO A 541 17.51 -27.41 8.36
N THR A 542 17.02 -27.84 7.20
CA THR A 542 17.71 -27.74 5.91
C THR A 542 17.78 -26.28 5.45
N ILE A 543 16.68 -25.55 5.59
CA ILE A 543 16.59 -24.14 5.20
C ILE A 543 17.43 -23.27 6.16
N SER A 544 17.30 -23.51 7.45
CA SER A 544 18.04 -22.80 8.49
C SER A 544 19.56 -23.00 8.37
N GLU A 545 20.01 -24.22 8.08
CA GLU A 545 21.41 -24.51 7.80
C GLU A 545 21.92 -23.75 6.56
N GLN A 546 21.13 -23.74 5.48
CA GLN A 546 21.49 -23.04 4.25
C GLN A 546 21.60 -21.52 4.45
N PHE A 547 20.64 -20.91 5.16
CA PHE A 547 20.69 -19.48 5.50
C PHE A 547 21.91 -19.14 6.36
N SER A 548 22.20 -20.01 7.34
CA SER A 548 23.39 -19.86 8.21
C SER A 548 24.69 -19.92 7.43
N LEU A 549 24.80 -20.85 6.47
CA LEU A 549 25.99 -20.99 5.61
C LEU A 549 26.19 -19.74 4.74
N TRP A 550 25.14 -19.20 4.15
CA TRP A 550 25.23 -17.98 3.32
C TRP A 550 25.67 -16.77 4.15
N ARG A 551 25.09 -16.60 5.35
CA ARG A 551 25.43 -15.51 6.27
C ARG A 551 26.87 -15.63 6.80
N GLN A 552 27.33 -16.83 7.11
CA GLN A 552 28.72 -17.07 7.50
C GLN A 552 29.70 -16.73 6.36
N GLY A 553 29.30 -16.90 5.10
CA GLY A 553 30.04 -16.47 3.93
C GLY A 553 30.11 -14.94 3.75
N GLY A 554 29.42 -14.16 4.60
CA GLY A 554 29.39 -12.70 4.56
C GLY A 554 28.33 -12.13 3.61
N SER A 555 27.43 -12.98 3.13
CA SER A 555 26.32 -12.54 2.26
C SER A 555 25.10 -12.08 3.09
N ASP A 556 24.42 -11.07 2.58
CA ASP A 556 23.10 -10.65 3.06
C ASP A 556 22.02 -11.57 2.44
N VAL A 557 21.19 -12.17 3.27
CA VAL A 557 20.12 -13.10 2.88
C VAL A 557 18.82 -12.60 3.44
N TRP A 558 17.83 -12.41 2.56
CA TRP A 558 16.49 -12.04 2.98
C TRP A 558 15.42 -12.68 2.09
N THR A 559 14.21 -12.74 2.59
CA THR A 559 13.03 -13.19 1.84
C THR A 559 12.27 -12.00 1.25
N GLY A 560 11.54 -12.23 0.16
CA GLY A 560 10.64 -11.25 -0.43
C GLY A 560 9.24 -11.34 0.17
N HIS A 561 8.25 -10.82 -0.54
CA HIS A 561 6.85 -10.92 -0.12
C HIS A 561 6.36 -12.37 -0.11
N LEU A 562 5.70 -12.77 0.96
CA LEU A 562 5.09 -14.08 1.08
C LEU A 562 3.70 -14.07 0.42
N HIS A 563 3.59 -14.62 -0.78
CA HIS A 563 2.31 -14.74 -1.48
C HIS A 563 1.43 -15.81 -0.84
N VAL A 564 0.18 -15.46 -0.56
CA VAL A 564 -0.87 -16.36 -0.04
C VAL A 564 -1.84 -16.63 -1.17
N VAL A 565 -1.82 -17.84 -1.72
CA VAL A 565 -2.51 -18.20 -2.97
C VAL A 565 -3.53 -19.30 -2.72
N PRO A 566 -4.82 -19.03 -2.88
CA PRO A 566 -5.84 -20.06 -2.87
C PRO A 566 -5.69 -20.99 -4.08
N ALA A 567 -5.66 -22.32 -3.85
CA ALA A 567 -5.61 -23.33 -4.89
C ALA A 567 -6.62 -24.43 -4.56
N GLY A 568 -7.75 -24.45 -5.28
CA GLY A 568 -8.86 -25.33 -4.99
C GLY A 568 -9.40 -25.14 -3.55
N LYS A 569 -9.24 -26.16 -2.71
CA LYS A 569 -9.59 -26.13 -1.27
C LYS A 569 -8.39 -25.90 -0.35
N ALA A 570 -7.20 -25.77 -0.91
CA ALA A 570 -5.97 -25.51 -0.17
C ALA A 570 -5.57 -24.04 -0.26
N ILE A 571 -4.71 -23.61 0.65
CA ILE A 571 -3.98 -22.34 0.56
C ILE A 571 -2.52 -22.68 0.48
N LEU A 572 -1.88 -22.20 -0.56
CA LEU A 572 -0.46 -22.38 -0.83
C LEU A 572 0.28 -21.07 -0.59
N TYR A 573 1.57 -21.18 -0.29
CA TYR A 573 2.42 -20.06 0.07
C TYR A 573 3.68 -20.13 -0.79
N VAL A 574 4.08 -18.98 -1.32
CA VAL A 574 5.31 -18.84 -2.10
C VAL A 574 6.09 -17.63 -1.64
N GLU A 575 7.37 -17.80 -1.38
CA GLU A 575 8.25 -16.75 -0.93
C GLU A 575 9.60 -16.83 -1.67
N PRO A 576 10.04 -15.75 -2.34
CA PRO A 576 11.34 -15.71 -2.99
C PRO A 576 12.46 -15.42 -1.99
N VAL A 577 13.62 -16.04 -2.19
CA VAL A 577 14.83 -15.85 -1.36
C VAL A 577 15.90 -15.15 -2.16
N PHE A 578 16.34 -14.01 -1.68
CA PHE A 578 17.38 -13.18 -2.28
C PHE A 578 18.71 -13.29 -1.55
N LEU A 579 19.78 -13.19 -2.32
CA LEU A 579 21.16 -13.20 -1.83
C LEU A 579 21.91 -12.00 -2.41
N ALA A 580 22.68 -11.30 -1.61
CA ALA A 580 23.61 -10.27 -2.05
C ALA A 580 24.95 -10.42 -1.30
N ALA A 581 26.08 -10.13 -1.96
CA ALA A 581 27.39 -10.23 -1.32
C ALA A 581 27.58 -9.22 -0.17
N ASN A 582 26.88 -8.07 -0.24
CA ASN A 582 26.79 -7.04 0.79
C ASN A 582 25.60 -6.12 0.47
N ASP A 583 25.31 -5.15 1.34
CA ASP A 583 24.18 -4.20 1.16
C ASP A 583 24.19 -3.41 -0.16
N ASP A 584 25.37 -3.17 -0.74
CA ASP A 584 25.54 -2.42 -2.01
C ASP A 584 25.57 -3.34 -3.24
N ALA A 585 25.64 -4.67 -3.04
CA ALA A 585 25.69 -5.62 -4.15
C ALA A 585 24.33 -5.79 -4.84
N ILE A 586 24.37 -6.23 -6.11
CA ILE A 586 23.19 -6.56 -6.87
C ILE A 586 22.54 -7.80 -6.27
N PRO A 587 21.25 -7.73 -5.89
CA PRO A 587 20.54 -8.89 -5.37
C PRO A 587 20.33 -9.95 -6.46
N GLU A 588 20.49 -11.20 -6.07
CA GLU A 588 20.21 -12.37 -6.90
C GLU A 588 19.05 -13.16 -6.28
N LEU A 589 18.06 -13.51 -7.08
CA LEU A 589 16.97 -14.40 -6.68
C LEU A 589 17.48 -15.84 -6.70
N GLN A 590 17.86 -16.37 -5.55
CA GLN A 590 18.55 -17.66 -5.46
C GLN A 590 17.61 -18.84 -5.34
N ARG A 591 16.60 -18.76 -4.49
CA ARG A 591 15.69 -19.86 -4.16
C ARG A 591 14.24 -19.41 -4.12
N PHE A 592 13.37 -20.38 -4.14
CA PHE A 592 11.92 -20.24 -3.90
C PHE A 592 11.55 -21.18 -2.76
N VAL A 593 10.87 -20.61 -1.76
CA VAL A 593 10.21 -21.38 -0.72
C VAL A 593 8.76 -21.58 -1.11
N VAL A 594 8.30 -22.82 -1.07
CA VAL A 594 6.88 -23.19 -1.28
C VAL A 594 6.38 -23.93 -0.05
N SER A 595 5.14 -23.67 0.35
CA SER A 595 4.51 -24.36 1.47
C SER A 595 3.04 -24.68 1.20
N ASP A 596 2.56 -25.79 1.74
CA ASP A 596 1.15 -26.17 1.83
C ASP A 596 0.53 -25.83 3.20
N GLY A 597 1.23 -25.05 4.01
CA GLY A 597 0.83 -24.72 5.39
C GLY A 597 1.29 -25.75 6.43
N ARG A 598 1.86 -26.88 6.04
CA ARG A 598 2.35 -27.94 6.94
C ARG A 598 3.81 -28.30 6.68
N ARG A 599 4.19 -28.27 5.44
CA ARG A 599 5.53 -28.61 4.95
C ARG A 599 6.09 -27.44 4.17
N VAL A 600 7.38 -27.35 4.12
CA VAL A 600 8.11 -26.36 3.34
C VAL A 600 9.12 -27.05 2.45
N SER A 601 9.37 -26.46 1.28
CA SER A 601 10.44 -26.85 0.37
C SER A 601 11.15 -25.61 -0.14
N MET A 602 12.46 -25.57 -0.14
CA MET A 602 13.27 -24.49 -0.68
C MET A 602 14.16 -24.99 -1.80
N GLN A 603 13.88 -24.59 -3.04
CA GLN A 603 14.59 -25.08 -4.22
C GLN A 603 15.05 -23.96 -5.17
N PRO A 604 16.01 -24.20 -6.07
CA PRO A 604 16.46 -23.19 -7.05
C PRO A 604 15.38 -22.74 -8.03
N THR A 605 14.40 -23.60 -8.31
CA THR A 605 13.28 -23.30 -9.19
C THR A 605 11.95 -23.60 -8.49
N LEU A 606 10.93 -22.88 -8.85
CA LEU A 606 9.57 -23.05 -8.32
C LEU A 606 9.05 -24.46 -8.60
N SER A 607 9.26 -24.96 -9.83
CA SER A 607 8.85 -26.30 -10.23
C SER A 607 9.53 -27.41 -9.41
N ALA A 608 10.81 -27.23 -9.04
CA ALA A 608 11.52 -28.20 -8.19
C ALA A 608 10.95 -28.23 -6.76
N ALA A 609 10.60 -27.06 -6.21
CA ALA A 609 10.00 -26.97 -4.88
C ALA A 609 8.61 -27.64 -4.83
N ILE A 610 7.81 -27.41 -5.84
CA ILE A 610 6.49 -28.05 -6.00
C ILE A 610 6.64 -29.57 -6.15
N LEU A 611 7.57 -30.01 -6.99
CA LEU A 611 7.81 -31.44 -7.22
C LEU A 611 8.19 -32.17 -5.92
N GLU A 612 9.06 -31.58 -5.11
CA GLU A 612 9.45 -32.16 -3.81
C GLU A 612 8.25 -32.33 -2.88
N LEU A 613 7.40 -31.28 -2.73
CA LEU A 613 6.23 -31.35 -1.88
C LEU A 613 5.19 -32.37 -2.41
N SER A 614 5.01 -32.45 -3.71
CA SER A 614 4.06 -33.39 -4.33
C SER A 614 4.48 -34.86 -4.18
N GLN A 615 5.78 -35.17 -4.26
CA GLN A 615 6.30 -36.54 -4.06
C GLN A 615 6.22 -36.99 -2.61
N THR A 616 6.43 -36.09 -1.66
CA THR A 616 6.36 -36.39 -0.23
C THR A 616 4.93 -36.66 0.23
N GLU A 617 3.92 -36.15 -0.48
CA GLU A 617 2.50 -36.42 -0.22
C GLU A 617 2.14 -37.89 -0.50
N GLY A 618 2.71 -38.49 -1.53
CA GLY A 618 2.55 -39.92 -1.85
C GLY A 618 3.15 -40.89 -0.83
N GLN A 619 4.11 -40.44 -0.02
CA GLN A 619 4.75 -41.23 1.02
C GLN A 619 4.11 -41.05 2.43
N SER A 620 3.33 -40.04 2.62
CA SER A 620 2.67 -39.71 3.91
C SER A 620 1.38 -40.49 4.19
N GLY A 621 1.12 -41.56 3.45
CA GLY A 621 0.11 -42.59 3.81
C GLY A 621 0.47 -43.39 5.07
N ALA A 622 1.66 -43.23 5.60
CA ALA A 622 1.99 -43.57 6.99
C ALA A 622 1.87 -42.30 7.82
N ALA A 623 0.76 -42.15 8.54
CA ALA A 623 0.65 -41.19 9.58
C ALA A 623 1.99 -41.10 10.34
N VAL A 624 2.74 -39.99 10.17
CA VAL A 624 3.61 -39.54 11.24
C VAL A 624 2.64 -39.09 12.31
N ALA A 625 2.20 -40.07 13.11
CA ALA A 625 1.72 -39.79 14.43
C ALA A 625 2.77 -38.81 14.99
N LEU A 626 2.38 -37.57 15.26
CA LEU A 626 3.05 -36.78 16.28
C LEU A 626 3.48 -37.82 17.33
N PRO A 627 4.76 -37.88 17.75
CA PRO A 627 5.12 -38.73 18.83
C PRO A 627 4.21 -38.27 19.98
N THR A 628 3.10 -38.96 20.15
CA THR A 628 2.46 -39.07 21.42
C THR A 628 3.59 -39.60 22.25
N GLN A 629 4.23 -38.75 23.00
CA GLN A 629 5.14 -39.17 24.07
C GLN A 629 4.38 -40.29 24.74
N PRO A 630 4.93 -41.53 24.80
CA PRO A 630 4.31 -42.60 25.54
C PRO A 630 4.06 -41.97 26.90
N GLY A 631 2.81 -41.99 27.35
CA GLY A 631 2.46 -41.51 28.64
C GLY A 631 3.43 -42.15 29.62
N THR A 632 4.44 -41.40 29.96
CA THR A 632 5.25 -41.66 31.13
C THR A 632 4.26 -41.49 32.23
N GLU A 633 3.80 -42.61 32.79
CA GLU A 633 3.16 -42.61 34.09
C GLU A 633 4.00 -41.67 34.93
N ILE A 634 3.43 -40.53 35.30
CA ILE A 634 4.04 -39.57 36.21
C ILE A 634 4.09 -40.33 37.52
N GLY A 635 5.27 -40.93 37.79
CA GLY A 635 5.56 -41.44 39.14
C GLY A 635 5.42 -40.28 40.12
N PRO A 636 4.91 -40.48 41.31
CA PRO A 636 4.43 -39.45 42.24
C PRO A 636 5.52 -38.58 42.87
N ASP A 637 6.65 -38.34 42.24
CA ASP A 637 7.77 -37.63 42.89
C ASP A 637 8.55 -36.64 42.01
N ARG A 638 7.89 -35.99 41.03
CA ARG A 638 8.38 -34.74 40.46
C ARG A 638 7.43 -33.62 40.87
N GLY A 639 7.40 -33.41 42.19
CA GLY A 639 6.49 -32.50 42.84
C GLY A 639 6.76 -31.04 42.51
N GLY A 640 5.67 -30.33 42.35
CA GLY A 640 5.50 -28.95 42.79
C GLY A 640 6.24 -27.81 42.10
N TRP A 641 7.32 -28.05 41.35
CA TRP A 641 8.17 -26.96 40.83
C TRP A 641 7.46 -25.96 39.91
N PRO A 642 6.51 -26.33 39.03
CA PRO A 642 5.80 -25.31 38.26
C PRO A 642 4.92 -24.41 39.16
N VAL A 643 4.37 -24.97 40.22
CA VAL A 643 3.57 -24.23 41.21
C VAL A 643 4.46 -23.33 42.06
N GLU A 644 5.60 -23.85 42.54
CA GLU A 644 6.57 -23.10 43.33
C GLU A 644 7.20 -21.94 42.52
N ALA A 645 7.47 -22.15 41.23
CA ALA A 645 7.95 -21.09 40.34
C ALA A 645 6.90 -20.01 40.09
N LEU A 646 5.63 -20.39 39.94
CA LEU A 646 4.51 -19.45 39.80
C LEU A 646 4.28 -18.65 41.09
N ASP A 647 4.31 -19.31 42.26
CA ASP A 647 4.16 -18.64 43.55
C ASP A 647 5.26 -17.58 43.78
N LEU A 648 6.51 -17.88 43.41
CA LEU A 648 7.61 -16.93 43.50
C LEU A 648 7.44 -15.77 42.52
N LEU A 649 6.91 -16.02 41.33
CA LEU A 649 6.62 -14.97 40.36
C LEU A 649 5.48 -14.06 40.86
N ASP A 650 4.40 -14.63 41.38
CA ASP A 650 3.28 -13.90 41.96
C ASP A 650 3.70 -13.07 43.19
N GLU A 651 4.64 -13.60 43.98
CA GLU A 651 5.23 -12.88 45.14
C GLU A 651 6.05 -11.69 44.61
N ALA A 652 6.89 -11.88 43.59
CA ALA A 652 7.66 -10.80 42.96
C ALA A 652 6.72 -9.69 42.46
N GLU A 653 5.66 -10.04 41.73
CA GLU A 653 4.69 -9.05 41.23
C GLU A 653 3.97 -8.30 42.36
N ARG A 654 3.57 -8.98 43.43
CA ARG A 654 2.94 -8.35 44.60
C ARG A 654 3.85 -7.32 45.26
N ARG A 655 5.12 -7.67 45.46
CA ARG A 655 6.14 -6.79 46.07
C ARG A 655 6.44 -5.58 45.17
N LEU A 656 6.54 -5.82 43.87
CA LEU A 656 6.70 -4.71 42.91
C LEU A 656 5.52 -3.73 42.97
N ARG A 657 4.28 -4.22 43.02
CA ARG A 657 3.07 -3.37 43.09
C ARG A 657 2.97 -2.61 44.43
N SER A 658 3.56 -3.16 45.49
CA SER A 658 3.60 -2.50 46.78
C SER A 658 4.76 -1.51 46.96
N GLY A 659 5.66 -1.41 45.97
CA GLY A 659 6.85 -0.54 45.99
C GLY A 659 8.00 -1.12 46.81
N ASP A 660 7.95 -2.38 47.21
CA ASP A 660 9.04 -3.09 47.87
C ASP A 660 10.05 -3.65 46.84
N TYR A 661 10.93 -2.79 46.36
CA TYR A 661 11.91 -3.16 45.35
C TYR A 661 12.99 -4.12 45.87
N GLN A 662 13.27 -4.09 47.18
CA GLN A 662 14.23 -5.05 47.80
C GLN A 662 13.62 -6.45 47.81
N GLY A 663 12.41 -6.60 48.31
CA GLY A 663 11.72 -7.88 48.34
C GLY A 663 11.41 -8.42 46.93
N PHE A 664 11.15 -7.56 45.94
CA PHE A 664 11.04 -7.95 44.54
C PHE A 664 12.34 -8.59 44.05
N GLY A 665 13.50 -7.97 44.33
CA GLY A 665 14.80 -8.51 43.94
C GLY A 665 15.09 -9.88 44.63
N GLU A 666 14.69 -10.04 45.89
CA GLU A 666 14.85 -11.29 46.64
C GLU A 666 13.99 -12.43 46.03
N ALA A 667 12.72 -12.18 45.72
CA ALA A 667 11.85 -13.18 45.08
C ALA A 667 12.33 -13.60 43.69
N LEU A 668 12.84 -12.66 42.89
CA LEU A 668 13.46 -13.00 41.59
C LEU A 668 14.73 -13.80 41.74
N ALA A 669 15.56 -13.53 42.75
CA ALA A 669 16.76 -14.32 43.02
C ALA A 669 16.43 -15.76 43.41
N GLU A 670 15.41 -15.97 44.25
CA GLU A 670 14.90 -17.30 44.64
C GLU A 670 14.34 -18.07 43.44
N LEU A 671 13.56 -17.42 42.58
CA LEU A 671 13.05 -18.00 41.32
C LEU A 671 14.20 -18.44 40.42
N ARG A 672 15.22 -17.59 40.25
CA ARG A 672 16.39 -17.90 39.45
C ARG A 672 17.20 -19.07 40.00
N GLU A 673 17.32 -19.16 41.34
CA GLU A 673 17.97 -20.28 42.01
C GLU A 673 17.20 -21.59 41.83
N LEU A 674 15.87 -21.55 41.91
CA LEU A 674 15.00 -22.68 41.63
C LEU A 674 15.18 -23.18 40.18
N LEU A 675 15.15 -22.30 39.21
CA LEU A 675 15.34 -22.62 37.81
C LEU A 675 16.73 -23.15 37.47
N ASN A 676 17.78 -22.62 38.13
CA ASN A 676 19.16 -23.12 37.99
C ASN A 676 19.31 -24.53 38.60
N ARG A 677 18.71 -24.82 39.74
CA ARG A 677 18.68 -26.16 40.30
C ARG A 677 18.01 -27.18 39.40
N LEU A 678 16.89 -26.78 38.77
CA LEU A 678 16.17 -27.63 37.83
C LEU A 678 16.97 -27.89 36.54
N ASN A 679 17.65 -26.87 36.04
CA ASN A 679 18.53 -27.01 34.87
C ASN A 679 19.76 -27.90 35.18
N ALA A 680 20.33 -27.81 36.36
CA ALA A 680 21.43 -28.66 36.78
C ALA A 680 21.03 -30.13 37.00
N THR A 681 19.77 -30.38 37.36
CA THR A 681 19.24 -31.76 37.53
C THR A 681 18.70 -32.35 36.22
N GLY A 682 18.41 -31.50 35.17
CA GLY A 682 18.01 -31.96 33.86
C GLY A 682 19.15 -32.34 32.90
N GLY A 683 20.40 -31.99 33.25
CA GLY A 683 21.57 -32.19 32.39
C GLY A 683 22.35 -33.52 32.57
N THR A 684 21.81 -34.50 33.34
CA THR A 684 22.45 -35.83 33.52
C THR A 684 21.53 -36.95 33.03
N GLY A 685 21.20 -36.95 31.74
CA GLY A 685 20.43 -38.02 31.13
C GLY A 685 20.36 -37.86 29.63
N ALA A 686 21.49 -38.00 28.94
CA ALA A 686 21.56 -38.30 27.52
C ALA A 686 22.26 -39.65 27.35
#